data_c6dbd2fd6669a808abefb417cb1bb057
#
_entry.id   c6dbd2fd6669a808abefb417cb1bb057
#
_cell.length_a   1.000
_cell.length_b   1.000
_cell.length_c   1.000
_cell.angle_alpha   90.00
_cell.angle_beta   90.00
_cell.angle_gamma   90.00
#
_symmetry.space_group_name_H-M   'P 1'
#
loop_
_entity.id
_entity.type
_entity.pdbx_description
1 polymer ?
#
loop_
_entity_poly.entity_id
_entity_poly.type
_entity_poly.pdbx_seq_one_letter_code
_entity_poly.pdbx_strand_id
1 'polypeptide(L)'
;MIKKLFTAAALLAVVWLPAQAYEKRNLLENAATEAQVRQYLVTDRKWVPYPAYDDRAGWDRLIGDSKEDIIKAGQRYLDYHWTVVRATDYLEYEKSGNRNTMQNPNNQNARVFSILLMAELAEGKGRFVNDLMNGVLFFSEMTSWAESAHLAVFQKTRRAMPDFREDVLELHQGGMAQMLSWTYYFLKDSFDKIDPMIALRLRHELQKRELDPFMQRDDFWWMGRNYKEGALLNNWTPWCNANALLCFMLLEDNPDTLAKAVYKSMESVDKFLNYVKSDGACEEGPSYWGHASGKLYDYLSELSLITGGKINLFGNEQIRKMGEYIARSYIGDEWVANFADASARAGEVNTSLIYRYGVAVNSKMMKSMAAMREKLYPSKLPSSWMDLYIGLETLRFRPLLNKEKSEFKYPDFTWYPQTEFCYMRSGGAFLAAKGGFNNESHNHNDVGTFILAFDNVPVMIDAGVGTYTRKTFSKERYTIWTMQSDYHNLPMINGVSEQFGAQYKARNVKADAKSLSFSADIAEAYPTEAAVEHWTRSYQLKKNRLLISDNFILKEAKAPNKVNFLTWGNVDISKKGLVVINVKGITAALSYDAATFEPSIEKVSLTDPRLSKVWGSEIYRITLTARTTALKGIYNYVIVKKTK
;
A
#
# COMPACT_ATOMS: atom_id res chain seq x y z
N MET A 1 17.06 52.11 -55.13
CA MET A 1 16.79 50.68 -55.34
C MET A 1 17.00 49.94 -53.99
N ILE A 2 15.90 49.74 -53.26
CA ILE A 2 15.91 49.18 -51.90
C ILE A 2 15.60 47.70 -52.04
N LYS A 3 16.57 46.84 -51.69
CA LYS A 3 16.36 45.38 -51.56
C LYS A 3 15.76 45.09 -50.18
N LYS A 4 14.55 44.59 -50.15
CA LYS A 4 13.92 44.03 -48.94
C LYS A 4 14.48 42.64 -48.67
N LEU A 5 15.11 42.44 -47.49
CA LEU A 5 15.36 41.14 -46.91
C LEU A 5 14.09 40.69 -46.16
N PHE A 6 13.54 39.58 -46.57
CA PHE A 6 12.52 38.85 -45.78
C PHE A 6 13.27 37.84 -44.90
N THR A 7 13.26 38.09 -43.61
CA THR A 7 13.70 37.11 -42.59
C THR A 7 12.45 36.28 -42.21
N ALA A 8 12.46 35.02 -42.61
CA ALA A 8 11.42 34.06 -42.15
C ALA A 8 11.79 33.62 -40.74
N ALA A 9 10.99 34.06 -39.75
CA ALA A 9 11.03 33.53 -38.40
C ALA A 9 10.24 32.21 -38.36
N ALA A 10 10.94 31.07 -38.24
CA ALA A 10 10.32 29.80 -37.98
C ALA A 10 9.85 29.78 -36.52
N LEU A 11 8.55 29.93 -36.29
CA LEU A 11 7.92 29.63 -35.01
C LEU A 11 8.02 28.11 -34.75
N LEU A 12 8.92 27.70 -33.92
CA LEU A 12 8.88 26.38 -33.28
C LEU A 12 7.67 26.36 -32.35
N ALA A 13 6.56 25.79 -32.82
CA ALA A 13 5.46 25.42 -31.94
C ALA A 13 5.93 24.31 -31.03
N VAL A 14 6.28 24.65 -29.80
CA VAL A 14 6.46 23.68 -28.72
C VAL A 14 5.05 23.12 -28.45
N VAL A 15 4.78 21.95 -29.02
CA VAL A 15 3.59 21.18 -28.68
C VAL A 15 3.82 20.69 -27.24
N TRP A 16 3.25 21.40 -26.30
CA TRP A 16 3.03 20.89 -24.96
C TRP A 16 2.07 19.71 -25.09
N LEU A 17 2.59 18.48 -25.11
CA LEU A 17 1.77 17.31 -24.82
C LEU A 17 1.31 17.48 -23.36
N PRO A 18 0.01 17.51 -23.09
CA PRO A 18 -0.45 17.59 -21.70
C PRO A 18 0.10 16.38 -20.95
N ALA A 19 0.74 16.62 -19.82
CA ALA A 19 0.86 15.59 -18.79
C ALA A 19 -0.49 14.91 -18.70
N GLN A 20 -0.52 13.57 -18.66
CA GLN A 20 -1.75 12.76 -18.69
C GLN A 20 -2.82 13.44 -17.83
N ALA A 21 -3.86 13.94 -18.49
CA ALA A 21 -4.85 14.78 -17.84
C ALA A 21 -5.48 13.94 -16.72
N TYR A 22 -5.33 14.44 -15.50
CA TYR A 22 -5.98 13.96 -14.31
C TYR A 22 -7.49 13.91 -14.57
N GLU A 23 -8.09 12.73 -14.55
CA GLU A 23 -9.48 12.55 -14.91
C GLU A 23 -10.38 12.87 -13.72
N LYS A 24 -11.05 14.02 -13.74
CA LYS A 24 -12.04 14.40 -12.73
C LYS A 24 -13.30 13.56 -12.89
N ARG A 25 -13.33 12.42 -12.22
CA ARG A 25 -14.49 11.52 -12.20
C ARG A 25 -15.53 11.92 -11.17
N ASN A 26 -15.09 12.45 -10.03
CA ASN A 26 -15.92 12.95 -8.93
C ASN A 26 -17.08 12.00 -8.60
N LEU A 27 -16.76 10.72 -8.40
CA LEU A 27 -17.75 9.64 -8.27
C LEU A 27 -18.68 9.84 -7.08
N LEU A 28 -18.17 10.39 -5.99
CA LEU A 28 -18.92 10.62 -4.75
C LEU A 28 -19.74 11.90 -4.82
N GLU A 29 -19.14 13.02 -5.27
CA GLU A 29 -19.84 14.29 -5.45
C GLU A 29 -20.96 14.16 -6.48
N ASN A 30 -20.79 13.33 -7.52
CA ASN A 30 -21.84 13.02 -8.50
C ASN A 30 -22.92 12.08 -7.96
N ALA A 31 -22.65 11.31 -6.90
CA ALA A 31 -23.63 10.40 -6.32
C ALA A 31 -24.66 11.11 -5.44
N ALA A 32 -24.28 12.21 -4.76
CA ALA A 32 -25.19 12.98 -3.92
C ALA A 32 -24.64 14.36 -3.60
N THR A 33 -25.51 15.36 -3.49
CA THR A 33 -25.22 16.68 -2.91
C THR A 33 -25.25 16.63 -1.38
N GLU A 34 -24.71 17.64 -0.69
CA GLU A 34 -24.79 17.75 0.78
C GLU A 34 -26.25 17.68 1.30
N ALA A 35 -27.16 18.37 0.62
CA ALA A 35 -28.58 18.34 0.97
C ALA A 35 -29.20 16.91 0.85
N GLN A 36 -28.81 16.16 -0.18
CA GLN A 36 -29.24 14.76 -0.34
C GLN A 36 -28.59 13.87 0.71
N VAL A 37 -27.30 14.06 1.01
CA VAL A 37 -26.63 13.35 2.12
C VAL A 37 -27.45 13.54 3.42
N ARG A 38 -27.82 14.79 3.73
CA ARG A 38 -28.63 15.12 4.91
C ARG A 38 -29.97 14.34 4.97
N GLN A 39 -30.60 14.15 3.82
CA GLN A 39 -31.84 13.37 3.72
C GLN A 39 -31.64 11.86 3.88
N TYR A 40 -30.48 11.36 3.51
CA TYR A 40 -30.17 9.93 3.50
C TYR A 40 -29.61 9.42 4.85
N LEU A 41 -29.23 10.32 5.78
CA LEU A 41 -28.63 9.94 7.06
C LEU A 41 -29.52 8.98 7.85
N VAL A 42 -28.93 7.88 8.27
CA VAL A 42 -29.51 6.96 9.25
C VAL A 42 -29.12 7.45 10.64
N THR A 43 -30.08 8.04 11.36
CA THR A 43 -29.87 8.64 12.68
C THR A 43 -29.92 7.59 13.82
N ASP A 44 -29.66 8.02 15.05
CA ASP A 44 -29.76 7.22 16.29
C ASP A 44 -28.85 5.98 16.29
N ARG A 45 -27.75 5.98 15.54
CA ARG A 45 -26.80 4.86 15.37
C ARG A 45 -27.46 3.56 14.88
N LYS A 46 -28.65 3.64 14.27
CA LYS A 46 -29.35 2.46 13.68
C LYS A 46 -28.59 1.81 12.54
N TRP A 47 -27.56 2.46 12.04
CA TRP A 47 -26.64 1.93 11.03
C TRP A 47 -25.64 0.92 11.60
N VAL A 48 -25.41 0.90 12.94
CA VAL A 48 -24.41 0.01 13.58
C VAL A 48 -24.86 -1.45 13.43
N PRO A 49 -24.05 -2.31 12.78
CA PRO A 49 -24.44 -3.69 12.50
C PRO A 49 -24.04 -4.66 13.61
N TYR A 50 -23.68 -4.16 14.79
CA TYR A 50 -23.21 -4.96 15.92
C TYR A 50 -24.23 -4.94 17.08
N PRO A 51 -24.19 -5.96 17.96
CA PRO A 51 -25.03 -5.99 19.14
C PRO A 51 -24.77 -4.80 20.08
N ALA A 52 -25.78 -4.30 20.77
CA ALA A 52 -25.58 -3.38 21.90
C ALA A 52 -24.75 -4.07 22.99
N TYR A 53 -24.11 -3.30 23.87
CA TYR A 53 -23.21 -3.87 24.88
C TYR A 53 -23.93 -4.90 25.79
N ASP A 54 -25.17 -4.70 26.12
CA ASP A 54 -26.00 -5.57 26.97
C ASP A 54 -26.66 -6.75 26.20
N ASP A 55 -26.67 -6.75 24.87
CA ASP A 55 -27.15 -7.89 24.07
C ASP A 55 -26.11 -9.04 24.06
N ARG A 56 -26.06 -9.76 25.17
CA ARG A 56 -25.10 -10.86 25.35
C ARG A 56 -25.30 -12.00 24.36
N ALA A 57 -26.53 -12.31 24.03
CA ALA A 57 -26.84 -13.34 23.05
C ALA A 57 -26.41 -12.93 21.64
N GLY A 58 -26.52 -11.65 21.31
CA GLY A 58 -25.99 -11.09 20.06
C GLY A 58 -24.45 -11.21 19.97
N TRP A 59 -23.75 -10.86 21.04
CA TRP A 59 -22.29 -11.00 21.13
C TRP A 59 -21.85 -12.46 21.02
N ASP A 60 -22.54 -13.39 21.71
CA ASP A 60 -22.24 -14.82 21.62
C ASP A 60 -22.39 -15.34 20.18
N ARG A 61 -23.40 -14.90 19.45
CA ARG A 61 -23.58 -15.25 18.04
C ARG A 61 -22.50 -14.64 17.14
N LEU A 62 -22.13 -13.37 17.38
CA LEU A 62 -21.13 -12.66 16.57
C LEU A 62 -19.73 -13.25 16.74
N ILE A 63 -19.33 -13.52 17.97
CA ILE A 63 -17.97 -13.96 18.32
C ILE A 63 -17.80 -15.48 18.10
N GLY A 64 -18.83 -16.26 18.38
CA GLY A 64 -18.81 -17.71 18.22
C GLY A 64 -17.67 -18.38 18.99
N ASP A 65 -17.02 -19.35 18.35
CA ASP A 65 -15.95 -20.18 18.95
C ASP A 65 -14.71 -19.40 19.41
N SER A 66 -14.58 -18.13 19.01
CA SER A 66 -13.43 -17.29 19.40
C SER A 66 -13.57 -16.68 20.80
N LYS A 67 -14.69 -16.87 21.49
CA LYS A 67 -15.00 -16.18 22.76
C LYS A 67 -13.96 -16.41 23.84
N GLU A 68 -13.61 -17.67 24.07
CA GLU A 68 -12.64 -18.02 25.11
C GLU A 68 -11.24 -17.44 24.83
N ASP A 69 -10.80 -17.49 23.58
CA ASP A 69 -9.49 -16.98 23.19
C ASP A 69 -9.40 -15.46 23.33
N ILE A 70 -10.48 -14.74 22.98
CA ILE A 70 -10.57 -13.29 23.17
C ILE A 70 -10.51 -12.94 24.67
N ILE A 71 -11.28 -13.64 25.51
CA ILE A 71 -11.30 -13.40 26.95
C ILE A 71 -9.93 -13.73 27.57
N LYS A 72 -9.32 -14.87 27.23
CA LYS A 72 -7.97 -15.25 27.68
C LYS A 72 -6.91 -14.22 27.24
N ALA A 73 -7.04 -13.65 26.05
CA ALA A 73 -6.14 -12.60 25.59
C ALA A 73 -6.23 -11.35 26.50
N GLY A 74 -7.45 -10.91 26.85
CA GLY A 74 -7.70 -9.79 27.76
C GLY A 74 -7.16 -10.05 29.18
N GLN A 75 -7.37 -11.26 29.71
CA GLN A 75 -6.92 -11.63 31.06
C GLN A 75 -5.41 -11.45 31.29
N ARG A 76 -4.59 -11.54 30.23
CA ARG A 76 -3.14 -11.34 30.31
C ARG A 76 -2.75 -9.88 30.58
N TYR A 77 -3.69 -8.97 30.41
CA TYR A 77 -3.49 -7.53 30.51
C TYR A 77 -4.31 -6.87 31.61
N LEU A 78 -4.87 -7.65 32.54
CA LEU A 78 -5.46 -7.10 33.76
C LEU A 78 -4.35 -6.42 34.57
N ASP A 79 -4.68 -5.29 35.19
CA ASP A 79 -3.75 -4.42 35.93
C ASP A 79 -2.57 -3.94 35.08
N TYR A 80 -2.82 -3.64 33.79
CA TYR A 80 -1.78 -3.20 32.85
C TYR A 80 -1.17 -1.86 33.23
N HIS A 81 0.16 -1.81 33.25
CA HIS A 81 0.92 -0.59 33.49
C HIS A 81 1.11 0.17 32.17
N TRP A 82 0.39 1.26 31.99
CA TRP A 82 0.43 2.12 30.81
C TRP A 82 1.81 2.77 30.66
N THR A 83 2.48 2.53 29.56
CA THR A 83 3.83 3.03 29.31
C THR A 83 3.80 4.48 28.83
N VAL A 84 4.41 5.37 29.60
CA VAL A 84 4.51 6.81 29.22
C VAL A 84 5.49 6.97 28.07
N VAL A 85 5.05 7.63 26.99
CA VAL A 85 5.93 8.09 25.92
C VAL A 85 6.61 9.38 26.36
N ARG A 86 7.94 9.34 26.49
CA ARG A 86 8.72 10.43 27.06
C ARG A 86 9.08 11.49 26.02
N ALA A 87 9.37 12.70 26.42
CA ALA A 87 9.86 13.76 25.53
C ALA A 87 11.11 13.32 24.73
N THR A 88 12.02 12.56 25.36
CA THR A 88 13.21 12.00 24.70
C THR A 88 12.87 11.00 23.61
N ASP A 89 11.75 10.29 23.72
CA ASP A 89 11.30 9.30 22.73
C ASP A 89 10.77 10.01 21.46
N TYR A 90 10.07 11.12 21.59
CA TYR A 90 9.70 11.98 20.47
C TYR A 90 10.93 12.60 19.79
N LEU A 91 11.87 13.14 20.58
CA LEU A 91 13.07 13.82 20.06
C LEU A 91 14.07 12.86 19.39
N GLU A 92 13.99 11.56 19.66
CA GLU A 92 14.86 10.58 19.00
C GLU A 92 14.68 10.57 17.48
N TYR A 93 13.48 10.88 16.99
CA TYR A 93 13.25 11.02 15.55
C TYR A 93 14.07 12.17 14.94
N GLU A 94 14.18 13.30 15.61
CA GLU A 94 15.02 14.42 15.12
C GLU A 94 16.51 14.09 15.19
N LYS A 95 16.92 13.37 16.24
CA LYS A 95 18.32 13.04 16.51
C LYS A 95 18.89 12.00 15.56
N SER A 96 18.20 10.87 15.41
CA SER A 96 18.71 9.71 14.66
C SER A 96 17.87 9.31 13.44
N GLY A 97 16.67 9.90 13.28
CA GLY A 97 15.69 9.48 12.29
C GLY A 97 14.90 8.23 12.67
N ASN A 98 15.15 7.66 13.86
CA ASN A 98 14.45 6.48 14.34
C ASN A 98 13.07 6.87 14.89
N ARG A 99 12.03 6.37 14.25
CA ARG A 99 10.63 6.59 14.65
C ARG A 99 10.14 5.55 15.65
N ASN A 100 10.74 4.36 15.68
CA ASN A 100 10.27 3.22 16.47
C ASN A 100 10.39 3.44 17.98
N THR A 101 11.33 4.27 18.43
CA THR A 101 11.52 4.59 19.85
C THR A 101 10.25 5.18 20.47
N MET A 102 9.56 6.06 19.74
CA MET A 102 8.26 6.62 20.16
C MET A 102 7.09 5.68 19.82
N GLN A 103 7.10 5.10 18.62
CA GLN A 103 5.97 4.33 18.11
C GLN A 103 5.73 3.03 18.86
N ASN A 104 6.78 2.28 19.20
CA ASN A 104 6.63 0.96 19.81
C ASN A 104 5.88 0.98 21.15
N PRO A 105 6.23 1.81 22.16
CA PRO A 105 5.48 1.86 23.42
C PRO A 105 4.05 2.39 23.21
N ASN A 106 3.86 3.37 22.32
CA ASN A 106 2.54 3.90 22.01
C ASN A 106 1.63 2.85 21.34
N ASN A 107 2.14 2.14 20.35
CA ASN A 107 1.43 1.04 19.69
C ASN A 107 1.11 -0.10 20.65
N GLN A 108 2.00 -0.42 21.58
CA GLN A 108 1.75 -1.45 22.57
C GLN A 108 0.60 -1.08 23.50
N ASN A 109 0.55 0.17 24.01
CA ASN A 109 -0.56 0.66 24.82
C ASN A 109 -1.90 0.56 24.07
N ALA A 110 -1.95 1.05 22.84
CA ALA A 110 -3.17 1.03 22.04
C ALA A 110 -3.61 -0.40 21.70
N ARG A 111 -2.65 -1.30 21.45
CA ARG A 111 -2.91 -2.73 21.23
C ARG A 111 -3.51 -3.39 22.48
N VAL A 112 -2.94 -3.13 23.64
CA VAL A 112 -3.47 -3.67 24.91
C VAL A 112 -4.88 -3.17 25.17
N PHE A 113 -5.13 -1.87 24.94
CA PHE A 113 -6.45 -1.29 25.08
C PHE A 113 -7.47 -1.97 24.17
N SER A 114 -7.14 -2.17 22.90
CA SER A 114 -8.02 -2.87 21.95
C SER A 114 -8.32 -4.32 22.38
N ILE A 115 -7.32 -5.03 22.90
CA ILE A 115 -7.49 -6.40 23.41
C ILE A 115 -8.44 -6.42 24.63
N LEU A 116 -8.25 -5.50 25.56
CA LEU A 116 -9.13 -5.37 26.74
C LEU A 116 -10.57 -5.01 26.35
N LEU A 117 -10.74 -4.09 25.39
CA LEU A 117 -12.07 -3.73 24.88
C LEU A 117 -12.77 -4.92 24.24
N MET A 118 -12.08 -5.65 23.36
CA MET A 118 -12.65 -6.86 22.74
C MET A 118 -12.98 -7.94 23.77
N ALA A 119 -12.18 -8.09 24.83
CA ALA A 119 -12.44 -9.04 25.91
C ALA A 119 -13.67 -8.63 26.74
N GLU A 120 -13.86 -7.34 27.02
CA GLU A 120 -15.04 -6.84 27.69
C GLU A 120 -16.31 -7.02 26.84
N LEU A 121 -16.23 -6.70 25.54
CA LEU A 121 -17.35 -6.94 24.61
C LEU A 121 -17.71 -8.43 24.52
N ALA A 122 -16.72 -9.32 24.59
CA ALA A 122 -16.94 -10.77 24.56
C ALA A 122 -17.55 -11.30 25.87
N GLU A 123 -17.06 -10.84 27.01
CA GLU A 123 -17.50 -11.33 28.33
C GLU A 123 -18.71 -10.59 28.87
N GLY A 124 -18.70 -9.24 28.83
CA GLY A 124 -19.78 -8.36 29.30
C GLY A 124 -20.05 -8.44 30.80
N LYS A 125 -19.03 -8.68 31.61
CA LYS A 125 -19.14 -8.79 33.08
C LYS A 125 -18.54 -7.63 33.86
N GLY A 126 -17.98 -6.65 33.14
CA GLY A 126 -17.32 -5.49 33.74
C GLY A 126 -15.91 -5.77 34.26
N ARG A 127 -15.36 -6.95 34.03
CA ARG A 127 -14.05 -7.35 34.57
C ARG A 127 -12.90 -6.51 34.03
N PHE A 128 -13.00 -6.08 32.78
CA PHE A 128 -11.96 -5.30 32.11
C PHE A 128 -12.23 -3.79 32.15
N VAL A 129 -13.38 -3.36 32.71
CA VAL A 129 -13.82 -1.95 32.69
C VAL A 129 -12.84 -1.04 33.45
N ASN A 130 -12.29 -1.50 34.59
CA ASN A 130 -11.33 -0.70 35.36
C ASN A 130 -10.06 -0.39 34.54
N ASP A 131 -9.51 -1.40 33.86
CA ASP A 131 -8.33 -1.19 32.99
C ASP A 131 -8.65 -0.31 31.79
N LEU A 132 -9.86 -0.43 31.23
CA LEU A 132 -10.33 0.44 30.15
C LEU A 132 -10.51 1.89 30.62
N MET A 133 -11.05 2.13 31.82
CA MET A 133 -11.10 3.48 32.40
C MET A 133 -9.71 4.07 32.61
N ASN A 134 -8.77 3.28 33.15
CA ASN A 134 -7.37 3.70 33.30
C ASN A 134 -6.75 4.05 31.96
N GLY A 135 -7.02 3.25 30.92
CA GLY A 135 -6.55 3.51 29.56
C GLY A 135 -7.19 4.76 28.93
N VAL A 136 -8.50 4.99 29.14
CA VAL A 136 -9.16 6.23 28.70
C VAL A 136 -8.51 7.45 29.35
N LEU A 137 -8.27 7.41 30.66
CA LEU A 137 -7.60 8.50 31.34
C LEU A 137 -6.16 8.71 30.82
N PHE A 138 -5.40 7.61 30.68
CA PHE A 138 -4.04 7.64 30.13
C PHE A 138 -4.00 8.32 28.75
N PHE A 139 -4.84 7.90 27.80
CA PHE A 139 -4.87 8.52 26.46
C PHE A 139 -5.38 9.97 26.49
N SER A 140 -6.28 10.31 27.41
CA SER A 140 -6.77 11.68 27.58
C SER A 140 -5.70 12.63 28.12
N GLU A 141 -4.72 12.14 28.89
CA GLU A 141 -3.61 12.92 29.43
C GLU A 141 -2.42 13.05 28.45
N MET A 142 -2.39 12.30 27.35
CA MET A 142 -1.36 12.47 26.32
C MET A 142 -1.47 13.84 25.65
N THR A 143 -0.34 14.49 25.39
CA THR A 143 -0.32 15.77 24.65
C THR A 143 -0.84 15.62 23.21
N SER A 144 -0.51 14.50 22.54
CA SER A 144 -0.95 14.20 21.18
C SER A 144 -1.06 12.70 20.98
N TRP A 145 -1.99 12.28 20.13
CA TRP A 145 -2.10 10.89 19.65
C TRP A 145 -1.30 10.65 18.39
N ALA A 146 -0.74 11.70 17.77
CA ALA A 146 0.02 11.61 16.53
C ALA A 146 1.47 11.14 16.77
N GLU A 147 2.03 10.48 15.77
CA GLU A 147 3.40 9.98 15.81
C GLU A 147 4.44 11.07 15.57
N SER A 148 5.61 10.96 16.21
CA SER A 148 6.71 11.94 16.11
C SER A 148 7.12 12.26 14.67
N ALA A 149 7.18 11.23 13.80
CA ALA A 149 7.52 11.40 12.39
C ALA A 149 6.47 12.22 11.61
N HIS A 150 5.20 12.08 11.98
CA HIS A 150 4.09 12.78 11.36
C HIS A 150 3.92 14.20 11.94
N LEU A 151 4.13 14.38 13.24
CA LEU A 151 4.17 15.73 13.86
C LEU A 151 5.19 16.63 13.16
N ALA A 152 6.38 16.13 12.88
CA ALA A 152 7.42 16.87 12.16
C ALA A 152 7.01 17.31 10.74
N VAL A 153 5.99 16.68 10.16
CA VAL A 153 5.44 17.04 8.84
C VAL A 153 4.24 17.99 8.94
N PHE A 154 3.33 17.75 9.89
CA PHE A 154 2.02 18.38 9.87
C PHE A 154 1.91 19.60 10.78
N GLN A 155 2.55 19.60 11.97
CA GLN A 155 2.41 20.77 12.83
C GLN A 155 3.25 21.96 12.33
N LYS A 156 2.81 23.17 12.66
CA LYS A 156 3.43 24.43 12.20
C LYS A 156 4.88 24.57 12.62
N THR A 157 5.22 24.04 13.79
CA THR A 157 6.60 24.04 14.31
C THR A 157 7.56 23.19 13.50
N ARG A 158 7.07 22.22 12.71
CA ARG A 158 7.88 21.24 11.99
C ARG A 158 8.83 20.43 12.89
N ARG A 159 8.48 20.29 14.18
CA ARG A 159 9.25 19.55 15.17
C ARG A 159 8.57 18.19 15.46
N ALA A 160 9.36 17.23 15.92
CA ALA A 160 8.85 15.92 16.33
C ALA A 160 8.17 15.95 17.71
N MET A 161 8.51 16.93 18.54
CA MET A 161 7.86 17.15 19.84
C MET A 161 6.46 17.71 19.64
N PRO A 162 5.42 17.15 20.32
CA PRO A 162 4.05 17.64 20.17
C PRO A 162 3.90 19.10 20.60
N ASP A 163 3.24 19.91 19.78
CA ASP A 163 2.77 21.24 20.17
C ASP A 163 1.34 21.13 20.74
N PHE A 164 1.18 21.32 22.04
CA PHE A 164 -0.10 21.17 22.73
C PHE A 164 -1.20 22.14 22.27
N ARG A 165 -0.83 23.15 21.47
CA ARG A 165 -1.75 24.17 20.92
C ARG A 165 -2.33 23.77 19.57
N GLU A 166 -1.87 22.67 18.98
CA GLU A 166 -2.24 22.27 17.63
C GLU A 166 -2.56 20.77 17.57
N ASP A 167 -3.79 20.43 17.24
CA ASP A 167 -4.19 19.05 16.98
C ASP A 167 -3.91 18.68 15.52
N VAL A 168 -3.28 17.53 15.31
CA VAL A 168 -2.83 17.02 14.01
C VAL A 168 -3.60 15.77 13.66
N LEU A 169 -4.33 15.79 12.53
CA LEU A 169 -4.99 14.61 11.97
C LEU A 169 -4.05 13.84 11.06
N GLU A 170 -3.79 12.58 11.45
CA GLU A 170 -2.93 11.68 10.72
C GLU A 170 -3.34 10.21 10.96
N LEU A 171 -2.65 9.27 10.37
CA LEU A 171 -3.03 7.84 10.35
C LEU A 171 -3.24 7.25 11.74
N HIS A 172 -2.26 7.46 12.62
CA HIS A 172 -2.24 6.87 13.96
C HIS A 172 -3.25 7.57 14.88
N GLN A 173 -3.29 8.90 14.81
CA GLN A 173 -4.23 9.70 15.57
C GLN A 173 -5.68 9.35 15.21
N GLY A 174 -6.01 9.24 13.91
CA GLY A 174 -7.34 8.83 13.46
C GLY A 174 -7.71 7.40 13.87
N GLY A 175 -6.74 6.47 13.83
CA GLY A 175 -6.96 5.09 14.33
C GLY A 175 -7.23 5.06 15.84
N MET A 176 -6.52 5.88 16.62
CA MET A 176 -6.77 6.06 18.05
C MET A 176 -8.16 6.64 18.31
N ALA A 177 -8.52 7.71 17.59
CA ALA A 177 -9.83 8.34 17.69
C ALA A 177 -10.97 7.35 17.36
N GLN A 178 -10.81 6.53 16.31
CA GLN A 178 -11.78 5.48 15.95
C GLN A 178 -11.95 4.47 17.09
N MET A 179 -10.87 3.92 17.63
CA MET A 179 -10.91 2.95 18.74
C MET A 179 -11.60 3.54 19.98
N LEU A 180 -11.27 4.76 20.34
CA LEU A 180 -11.86 5.47 21.49
C LEU A 180 -13.33 5.85 21.23
N SER A 181 -13.72 6.15 19.99
CA SER A 181 -15.12 6.40 19.62
C SER A 181 -16.00 5.15 19.78
N TRP A 182 -15.51 3.98 19.37
CA TRP A 182 -16.18 2.71 19.66
C TRP A 182 -16.24 2.42 21.16
N THR A 183 -15.19 2.75 21.92
CA THR A 183 -15.19 2.61 23.37
C THR A 183 -16.28 3.47 24.00
N TYR A 184 -16.38 4.73 23.58
CA TYR A 184 -17.47 5.61 24.03
C TYR A 184 -18.84 5.02 23.68
N TYR A 185 -19.03 4.59 22.44
CA TYR A 185 -20.30 4.02 21.99
C TYR A 185 -20.74 2.80 22.82
N PHE A 186 -19.83 1.86 23.06
CA PHE A 186 -20.20 0.62 23.76
C PHE A 186 -20.23 0.76 25.29
N LEU A 187 -19.35 1.57 25.88
CA LEU A 187 -19.09 1.54 27.32
C LEU A 187 -19.48 2.82 28.07
N LYS A 188 -20.01 3.85 27.38
CA LYS A 188 -20.44 5.09 28.04
C LYS A 188 -21.31 4.83 29.26
N ASP A 189 -22.37 4.05 29.12
CA ASP A 189 -23.31 3.76 30.21
C ASP A 189 -22.68 2.94 31.35
N SER A 190 -21.65 2.14 31.04
CA SER A 190 -20.88 1.41 32.04
C SER A 190 -19.95 2.35 32.82
N PHE A 191 -19.34 3.30 32.13
CA PHE A 191 -18.53 4.35 32.77
C PHE A 191 -19.38 5.29 33.62
N ASP A 192 -20.53 5.74 33.09
CA ASP A 192 -21.45 6.64 33.81
C ASP A 192 -21.98 6.05 35.12
N LYS A 193 -22.14 4.74 35.21
CA LYS A 193 -22.53 4.03 36.46
C LYS A 193 -21.41 4.07 37.51
N ILE A 194 -20.17 4.24 37.11
CA ILE A 194 -19.02 4.31 38.02
C ILE A 194 -18.71 5.77 38.31
N ASP A 195 -18.40 6.57 37.29
CA ASP A 195 -18.21 8.01 37.35
C ASP A 195 -18.40 8.63 35.95
N PRO A 196 -19.42 9.52 35.77
CA PRO A 196 -19.68 10.16 34.48
C PRO A 196 -18.52 10.98 33.91
N MET A 197 -17.59 11.41 34.76
CA MET A 197 -16.42 12.19 34.31
C MET A 197 -15.53 11.44 33.34
N ILE A 198 -15.50 10.10 33.38
CA ILE A 198 -14.73 9.28 32.45
C ILE A 198 -15.27 9.43 31.03
N ALA A 199 -16.56 9.21 30.83
CA ALA A 199 -17.20 9.34 29.51
C ALA A 199 -17.20 10.81 29.03
N LEU A 200 -17.41 11.79 29.92
CA LEU A 200 -17.32 13.21 29.60
C LEU A 200 -15.93 13.61 29.13
N ARG A 201 -14.88 13.18 29.84
CA ARG A 201 -13.49 13.45 29.43
C ARG A 201 -13.19 12.83 28.08
N LEU A 202 -13.55 11.56 27.87
CA LEU A 202 -13.34 10.86 26.60
C LEU A 202 -14.02 11.60 25.44
N ARG A 203 -15.31 11.98 25.64
CA ARG A 203 -16.08 12.71 24.61
C ARG A 203 -15.46 14.08 24.28
N HIS A 204 -14.95 14.78 25.31
CA HIS A 204 -14.27 16.05 25.14
C HIS A 204 -12.99 15.92 24.31
N GLU A 205 -12.14 14.93 24.62
CA GLU A 205 -10.89 14.73 23.89
C GLU A 205 -11.14 14.30 22.43
N LEU A 206 -12.15 13.48 22.17
CA LEU A 206 -12.55 13.11 20.83
C LEU A 206 -13.07 14.31 20.01
N GLN A 207 -13.87 15.19 20.65
CA GLN A 207 -14.31 16.43 20.00
C GLN A 207 -13.12 17.30 19.62
N LYS A 208 -12.23 17.57 20.58
CA LYS A 208 -11.09 18.46 20.43
C LYS A 208 -10.07 17.94 19.42
N ARG A 209 -9.75 16.63 19.46
CA ARG A 209 -8.62 16.08 18.72
C ARG A 209 -8.98 15.48 17.36
N GLU A 210 -10.26 15.17 17.11
CA GLU A 210 -10.71 14.58 15.86
C GLU A 210 -11.77 15.44 15.17
N LEU A 211 -12.93 15.66 15.82
CA LEU A 211 -14.07 16.25 15.13
C LEU A 211 -13.84 17.72 14.77
N ASP A 212 -13.39 18.54 15.72
CA ASP A 212 -13.15 19.95 15.49
C ASP A 212 -12.05 20.20 14.44
N PRO A 213 -10.86 19.59 14.53
CA PRO A 213 -9.82 19.78 13.51
C PRO A 213 -10.26 19.32 12.12
N PHE A 214 -11.01 18.21 12.02
CA PHE A 214 -11.53 17.74 10.74
C PHE A 214 -12.44 18.79 10.10
N MET A 215 -13.32 19.40 10.85
CA MET A 215 -14.25 20.43 10.33
C MET A 215 -13.57 21.77 10.04
N GLN A 216 -12.60 22.17 10.87
CA GLN A 216 -12.02 23.53 10.86
C GLN A 216 -10.79 23.65 9.96
N ARG A 217 -10.07 22.56 9.65
CA ARG A 217 -8.82 22.58 8.90
C ARG A 217 -8.99 21.97 7.51
N ASP A 218 -8.31 22.56 6.52
CA ASP A 218 -8.23 22.11 5.12
C ASP A 218 -6.76 21.98 4.66
N ASP A 219 -5.81 22.21 5.57
CA ASP A 219 -4.39 22.28 5.26
C ASP A 219 -3.66 20.93 5.34
N PHE A 220 -4.33 19.86 5.77
CA PHE A 220 -3.77 18.52 5.69
C PHE A 220 -3.70 18.06 4.23
N TRP A 221 -2.50 17.79 3.73
CA TRP A 221 -2.29 17.46 2.32
C TRP A 221 -3.13 16.27 1.85
N TRP A 222 -3.35 15.28 2.73
CA TRP A 222 -4.14 14.10 2.41
C TRP A 222 -5.63 14.38 2.15
N MET A 223 -6.17 15.50 2.61
CA MET A 223 -7.52 15.93 2.27
C MET A 223 -7.64 16.34 0.79
N GLY A 224 -6.54 16.72 0.14
CA GLY A 224 -6.54 17.14 -1.26
C GLY A 224 -7.34 18.42 -1.53
N ARG A 225 -7.71 19.20 -0.50
CA ARG A 225 -8.56 20.40 -0.66
C ARG A 225 -7.75 21.64 -1.08
N ASN A 226 -6.57 21.81 -0.55
CA ASN A 226 -5.67 22.95 -0.82
C ASN A 226 -4.44 22.52 -1.64
N TYR A 227 -4.62 21.59 -2.57
CA TYR A 227 -3.51 21.09 -3.34
C TYR A 227 -3.63 21.37 -4.84
N LYS A 228 -2.49 21.39 -5.53
CA LYS A 228 -2.46 21.58 -6.97
C LYS A 228 -2.95 20.33 -7.68
N GLU A 229 -3.77 20.51 -8.73
CA GLU A 229 -4.22 19.41 -9.56
C GLU A 229 -3.05 18.58 -10.08
N GLY A 230 -3.16 17.25 -9.94
CA GLY A 230 -2.09 16.32 -10.32
C GLY A 230 -0.99 16.13 -9.25
N ALA A 231 -1.07 16.80 -8.09
CA ALA A 231 -0.17 16.48 -6.98
C ALA A 231 -0.42 15.04 -6.48
N LEU A 232 0.62 14.42 -5.95
CA LEU A 232 0.57 13.05 -5.46
C LEU A 232 -0.36 12.94 -4.25
N LEU A 233 -1.36 12.09 -4.37
CA LEU A 233 -2.19 11.60 -3.27
C LEU A 233 -1.98 10.08 -3.14
N ASN A 234 -2.14 9.56 -1.93
CA ASN A 234 -1.90 8.14 -1.68
C ASN A 234 -2.92 7.55 -0.68
N ASN A 235 -2.59 6.42 -0.11
CA ASN A 235 -3.41 5.68 0.87
C ASN A 235 -3.86 6.51 2.09
N TRP A 236 -3.20 7.60 2.43
CA TRP A 236 -3.59 8.47 3.55
C TRP A 236 -4.98 9.07 3.38
N THR A 237 -5.34 9.43 2.15
CA THR A 237 -6.64 10.05 1.88
C THR A 237 -7.81 9.14 2.27
N PRO A 238 -7.95 7.92 1.74
CA PRO A 238 -9.06 7.06 2.16
C PRO A 238 -8.93 6.61 3.62
N TRP A 239 -7.73 6.43 4.15
CA TRP A 239 -7.52 5.97 5.51
C TRP A 239 -7.95 7.02 6.56
N CYS A 240 -7.45 8.25 6.46
CA CYS A 240 -7.82 9.31 7.40
C CYS A 240 -9.31 9.66 7.29
N ASN A 241 -9.87 9.70 6.07
CA ASN A 241 -11.30 9.97 5.89
C ASN A 241 -12.20 8.84 6.44
N ALA A 242 -11.83 7.56 6.33
CA ALA A 242 -12.57 6.46 6.94
C ALA A 242 -12.58 6.60 8.47
N ASN A 243 -11.41 6.84 9.08
CA ASN A 243 -11.34 7.03 10.53
C ASN A 243 -12.21 8.21 11.00
N ALA A 244 -12.10 9.37 10.33
CA ALA A 244 -12.86 10.56 10.68
C ALA A 244 -14.37 10.34 10.47
N LEU A 245 -14.77 9.78 9.33
CA LEU A 245 -16.18 9.49 9.05
C LEU A 245 -16.79 8.62 10.14
N LEU A 246 -16.10 7.55 10.53
CA LEU A 246 -16.58 6.64 11.58
C LEU A 246 -16.71 7.34 12.94
N CYS A 247 -15.76 8.24 13.29
CA CYS A 247 -15.86 9.05 14.51
C CYS A 247 -17.12 9.94 14.48
N PHE A 248 -17.36 10.64 13.38
CA PHE A 248 -18.58 11.45 13.22
C PHE A 248 -19.86 10.60 13.30
N MET A 249 -19.90 9.46 12.63
CA MET A 249 -21.03 8.55 12.66
C MET A 249 -21.39 8.07 14.08
N LEU A 250 -20.38 7.87 14.94
CA LEU A 250 -20.58 7.39 16.31
C LEU A 250 -20.88 8.51 17.31
N LEU A 251 -20.39 9.72 17.07
CA LEU A 251 -20.34 10.77 18.10
C LEU A 251 -21.22 12.00 17.80
N GLU A 252 -21.51 12.29 16.52
CA GLU A 252 -22.25 13.50 16.16
C GLU A 252 -23.75 13.24 16.15
N ASP A 253 -24.48 14.01 16.96
CA ASP A 253 -25.94 13.94 17.07
C ASP A 253 -26.64 14.96 16.19
N ASN A 254 -25.98 16.09 15.88
CA ASN A 254 -26.57 17.09 15.01
C ASN A 254 -26.47 16.64 13.55
N PRO A 255 -27.62 16.36 12.92
CA PRO A 255 -27.63 15.81 11.56
C PRO A 255 -27.14 16.78 10.47
N ASP A 256 -27.16 18.09 10.73
CA ASP A 256 -26.62 19.09 9.78
C ASP A 256 -25.10 19.10 9.84
N THR A 257 -24.52 19.02 11.04
CA THR A 257 -23.07 18.87 11.24
C THR A 257 -22.57 17.55 10.67
N LEU A 258 -23.29 16.45 10.93
CA LEU A 258 -22.96 15.15 10.40
C LEU A 258 -22.99 15.13 8.86
N ALA A 259 -24.02 15.73 8.24
CA ALA A 259 -24.11 15.82 6.77
C ALA A 259 -22.93 16.58 6.15
N LYS A 260 -22.55 17.70 6.77
CA LYS A 260 -21.38 18.49 6.36
C LYS A 260 -20.08 17.68 6.46
N ALA A 261 -19.88 16.95 7.56
CA ALA A 261 -18.70 16.11 7.76
C ALA A 261 -18.63 14.98 6.72
N VAL A 262 -19.76 14.28 6.49
CA VAL A 262 -19.88 13.25 5.45
C VAL A 262 -19.55 13.83 4.08
N TYR A 263 -20.15 14.96 3.71
CA TYR A 263 -19.92 15.59 2.39
C TYR A 263 -18.48 16.07 2.23
N LYS A 264 -17.89 16.68 3.27
CA LYS A 264 -16.47 17.06 3.30
C LYS A 264 -15.55 15.86 3.06
N SER A 265 -15.86 14.71 3.66
CA SER A 265 -15.10 13.48 3.42
C SER A 265 -15.27 12.95 1.98
N MET A 266 -16.47 13.07 1.39
CA MET A 266 -16.74 12.69 0.00
C MET A 266 -15.88 13.50 -0.97
N GLU A 267 -15.83 14.82 -0.81
CA GLU A 267 -14.98 15.71 -1.62
C GLU A 267 -13.50 15.33 -1.52
N SER A 268 -13.04 15.00 -0.31
CA SER A 268 -11.65 14.59 -0.06
C SER A 268 -11.33 13.24 -0.74
N VAL A 269 -12.19 12.23 -0.56
CA VAL A 269 -11.96 10.89 -1.14
C VAL A 269 -12.08 10.91 -2.66
N ASP A 270 -12.90 11.78 -3.24
CA ASP A 270 -12.94 11.97 -4.69
C ASP A 270 -11.60 12.47 -5.27
N LYS A 271 -10.81 13.25 -4.52
CA LYS A 271 -9.45 13.62 -4.96
C LYS A 271 -8.55 12.40 -5.12
N PHE A 272 -8.64 11.43 -4.19
CA PHE A 272 -7.94 10.16 -4.31
C PHE A 272 -8.48 9.30 -5.46
N LEU A 273 -9.80 9.17 -5.59
CA LEU A 273 -10.42 8.43 -6.69
C LEU A 273 -10.09 9.02 -8.05
N ASN A 274 -9.96 10.35 -8.15
CA ASN A 274 -9.52 11.04 -9.37
C ASN A 274 -8.03 10.82 -9.64
N TYR A 275 -7.18 10.76 -8.59
CA TYR A 275 -5.74 10.52 -8.69
C TYR A 275 -5.43 9.08 -9.14
N VAL A 276 -6.06 8.07 -8.51
CA VAL A 276 -5.85 6.66 -8.85
C VAL A 276 -6.31 6.38 -10.27
N LYS A 277 -5.47 5.70 -11.04
CA LYS A 277 -5.76 5.36 -12.43
C LYS A 277 -6.98 4.43 -12.54
N SER A 278 -7.78 4.59 -13.59
CA SER A 278 -9.05 3.86 -13.76
C SER A 278 -8.85 2.36 -14.07
N ASP A 279 -7.61 1.93 -14.34
CA ASP A 279 -7.26 0.51 -14.49
C ASP A 279 -7.21 -0.24 -13.15
N GLY A 280 -7.16 0.48 -12.02
CA GLY A 280 -7.29 -0.05 -10.67
C GLY A 280 -6.04 -0.70 -10.11
N ALA A 281 -4.88 -0.56 -10.75
CA ALA A 281 -3.63 -1.03 -10.16
C ALA A 281 -3.27 -0.19 -8.92
N CYS A 282 -2.64 -0.82 -7.94
CA CYS A 282 -2.04 -0.13 -6.80
C CYS A 282 -0.57 0.15 -7.11
N GLU A 283 -0.25 1.40 -7.45
CA GLU A 283 1.14 1.79 -7.78
C GLU A 283 2.11 1.65 -6.60
N GLU A 284 1.58 1.70 -5.37
CA GLU A 284 2.33 1.49 -4.13
C GLU A 284 2.66 0.00 -3.86
N GLY A 285 2.14 -0.91 -4.68
CA GLY A 285 2.32 -2.34 -4.57
C GLY A 285 1.33 -3.07 -3.64
N PRO A 286 1.36 -4.42 -3.63
CA PRO A 286 0.36 -5.25 -2.94
C PRO A 286 0.38 -5.11 -1.41
N SER A 287 1.50 -4.74 -0.78
CA SER A 287 1.55 -4.49 0.67
C SER A 287 0.72 -3.27 1.07
N TYR A 288 0.59 -2.30 0.18
CA TYR A 288 -0.20 -1.08 0.41
C TYR A 288 -1.66 -1.20 -0.03
N TRP A 289 -2.03 -2.29 -0.72
CA TRP A 289 -3.41 -2.48 -1.17
C TRP A 289 -4.41 -2.41 -0.03
N GLY A 290 -4.10 -3.00 1.12
CA GLY A 290 -4.96 -2.94 2.31
C GLY A 290 -5.12 -1.53 2.87
N HIS A 291 -4.09 -0.69 2.75
CA HIS A 291 -4.07 0.70 3.22
C HIS A 291 -4.70 1.68 2.23
N ALA A 292 -4.61 1.40 0.94
CA ALA A 292 -5.19 2.21 -0.13
C ALA A 292 -6.61 1.71 -0.50
N SER A 293 -6.70 0.64 -1.29
CA SER A 293 -7.98 0.09 -1.75
C SER A 293 -8.82 -0.50 -0.62
N GLY A 294 -8.16 -1.12 0.39
CA GLY A 294 -8.85 -1.67 1.56
C GLY A 294 -9.47 -0.60 2.44
N LYS A 295 -8.77 0.51 2.69
CA LYS A 295 -9.32 1.64 3.44
C LYS A 295 -10.37 2.43 2.65
N LEU A 296 -10.23 2.48 1.33
CA LEU A 296 -11.30 2.97 0.47
C LEU A 296 -12.56 2.10 0.60
N TYR A 297 -12.40 0.78 0.64
CA TYR A 297 -13.52 -0.13 0.87
C TYR A 297 -14.19 0.13 2.24
N ASP A 298 -13.40 0.29 3.32
CA ASP A 298 -13.94 0.61 4.65
C ASP A 298 -14.73 1.93 4.59
N TYR A 299 -14.16 3.00 4.03
CA TYR A 299 -14.83 4.28 3.84
C TYR A 299 -16.15 4.16 3.06
N LEU A 300 -16.16 3.45 1.93
CA LEU A 300 -17.37 3.26 1.11
C LEU A 300 -18.42 2.42 1.83
N SER A 301 -17.99 1.46 2.66
CA SER A 301 -18.90 0.66 3.50
C SER A 301 -19.54 1.52 4.58
N GLU A 302 -18.77 2.34 5.27
CA GLU A 302 -19.24 3.29 6.28
C GLU A 302 -20.22 4.30 5.67
N LEU A 303 -19.87 4.88 4.52
CA LEU A 303 -20.73 5.80 3.78
C LEU A 303 -22.06 5.14 3.36
N SER A 304 -21.99 3.91 2.89
CA SER A 304 -23.20 3.13 2.57
C SER A 304 -24.06 2.86 3.81
N LEU A 305 -23.46 2.50 4.94
CA LEU A 305 -24.15 2.27 6.20
C LEU A 305 -24.87 3.54 6.69
N ILE A 306 -24.14 4.67 6.79
CA ILE A 306 -24.72 5.92 7.32
C ILE A 306 -25.80 6.51 6.41
N THR A 307 -25.79 6.17 5.12
CA THR A 307 -26.80 6.63 4.14
C THR A 307 -27.87 5.58 3.81
N GLY A 308 -27.95 4.49 4.60
CA GLY A 308 -28.93 3.41 4.39
C GLY A 308 -28.84 2.79 2.99
N GLY A 309 -27.64 2.70 2.40
CA GLY A 309 -27.39 2.17 1.07
C GLY A 309 -27.72 3.13 -0.09
N LYS A 310 -28.12 4.37 0.18
CA LYS A 310 -28.47 5.37 -0.87
C LYS A 310 -27.24 5.84 -1.64
N ILE A 311 -26.08 5.95 -0.96
CA ILE A 311 -24.80 6.20 -1.61
C ILE A 311 -24.01 4.91 -1.58
N ASN A 312 -23.88 4.25 -2.74
CA ASN A 312 -23.21 2.97 -2.88
C ASN A 312 -22.46 2.91 -4.21
N LEU A 313 -21.15 2.89 -4.16
CA LEU A 313 -20.26 2.85 -5.34
C LEU A 313 -19.71 1.44 -5.65
N PHE A 314 -20.12 0.39 -4.97
CA PHE A 314 -19.57 -0.94 -5.18
C PHE A 314 -19.89 -1.55 -6.55
N GLY A 315 -20.87 -1.02 -7.26
CA GLY A 315 -21.14 -1.34 -8.67
C GLY A 315 -20.20 -0.66 -9.68
N ASN A 316 -19.34 0.26 -9.22
CA ASN A 316 -18.43 0.98 -10.10
C ASN A 316 -17.24 0.10 -10.52
N GLU A 317 -16.90 0.14 -11.82
CA GLU A 317 -15.85 -0.70 -12.43
C GLU A 317 -14.45 -0.40 -11.88
N GLN A 318 -14.11 0.86 -11.61
CA GLN A 318 -12.83 1.23 -11.01
C GLN A 318 -12.71 0.65 -9.60
N ILE A 319 -13.75 0.78 -8.78
CA ILE A 319 -13.76 0.23 -7.41
C ILE A 319 -13.58 -1.29 -7.44
N ARG A 320 -14.23 -1.99 -8.36
CA ARG A 320 -14.05 -3.43 -8.55
C ARG A 320 -12.61 -3.78 -8.95
N LYS A 321 -12.02 -3.07 -9.93
CA LYS A 321 -10.64 -3.29 -10.38
C LYS A 321 -9.62 -3.04 -9.28
N MET A 322 -9.79 -1.97 -8.50
CA MET A 322 -8.94 -1.66 -7.33
C MET A 322 -8.99 -2.80 -6.29
N GLY A 323 -10.18 -3.37 -6.04
CA GLY A 323 -10.32 -4.54 -5.19
C GLY A 323 -9.57 -5.76 -5.72
N GLU A 324 -9.75 -6.08 -7.00
CA GLU A 324 -9.18 -7.27 -7.64
C GLU A 324 -7.65 -7.26 -7.79
N TYR A 325 -6.98 -6.11 -7.66
CA TYR A 325 -5.54 -5.99 -7.79
C TYR A 325 -4.77 -6.99 -6.90
N ILE A 326 -5.20 -7.18 -5.65
CA ILE A 326 -4.53 -8.11 -4.72
C ILE A 326 -4.53 -9.56 -5.21
N ALA A 327 -5.60 -9.98 -5.88
CA ALA A 327 -5.71 -11.33 -6.45
C ALA A 327 -4.90 -11.47 -7.76
N ARG A 328 -4.75 -10.38 -8.51
CA ARG A 328 -4.02 -10.37 -9.78
C ARG A 328 -2.51 -10.30 -9.58
N SER A 329 -2.03 -9.60 -8.56
CA SER A 329 -0.61 -9.50 -8.19
C SER A 329 -0.10 -10.72 -7.40
N TYR A 330 -0.99 -11.64 -7.00
CA TYR A 330 -0.63 -12.82 -6.21
C TYR A 330 0.09 -13.87 -7.07
N ILE A 331 1.33 -14.22 -6.71
CA ILE A 331 2.14 -15.23 -7.41
C ILE A 331 1.68 -16.64 -7.01
N GLY A 332 1.55 -16.89 -5.72
CA GLY A 332 1.17 -18.17 -5.14
C GLY A 332 1.81 -18.35 -3.77
N ASP A 333 1.30 -19.28 -2.97
CA ASP A 333 1.73 -19.56 -1.61
C ASP A 333 1.78 -18.28 -0.76
N GLU A 334 2.96 -17.79 -0.42
CA GLU A 334 3.16 -16.55 0.34
C GLU A 334 3.63 -15.36 -0.53
N TRP A 335 3.76 -15.52 -1.86
CA TRP A 335 4.44 -14.57 -2.72
C TRP A 335 3.51 -13.68 -3.54
N VAL A 336 3.93 -12.43 -3.72
CA VAL A 336 3.25 -11.42 -4.55
C VAL A 336 4.26 -10.69 -5.45
N ALA A 337 3.78 -10.09 -6.54
CA ALA A 337 4.56 -9.17 -7.37
C ALA A 337 4.77 -7.85 -6.62
N ASN A 338 5.94 -7.69 -6.00
CA ASN A 338 6.24 -6.65 -5.02
C ASN A 338 6.91 -5.40 -5.60
N PHE A 339 6.36 -4.81 -6.64
CA PHE A 339 6.83 -3.50 -7.10
C PHE A 339 6.66 -2.43 -6.01
N ALA A 340 7.44 -1.36 -6.09
CA ALA A 340 7.48 -0.25 -5.12
C ALA A 340 7.90 -0.69 -3.70
N ASP A 341 7.38 -0.04 -2.65
CA ASP A 341 7.73 -0.34 -1.25
C ASP A 341 7.05 -1.62 -0.70
N ALA A 342 6.62 -2.52 -1.57
CA ALA A 342 5.96 -3.74 -1.15
C ALA A 342 6.95 -4.83 -0.69
N SER A 343 6.54 -5.61 0.32
CA SER A 343 7.19 -6.88 0.64
C SER A 343 6.79 -7.94 -0.39
N ALA A 344 7.74 -8.80 -0.77
CA ALA A 344 7.45 -9.93 -1.66
C ALA A 344 6.58 -11.01 -1.00
N ARG A 345 6.42 -10.99 0.33
CA ARG A 345 5.56 -11.91 1.05
C ARG A 345 4.20 -11.31 1.36
N ALA A 346 3.14 -12.00 0.94
CA ALA A 346 1.74 -11.61 1.15
C ALA A 346 1.24 -11.77 2.60
N GLY A 347 2.12 -11.99 3.57
CA GLY A 347 1.80 -12.56 4.88
C GLY A 347 0.77 -11.81 5.73
N GLU A 348 0.58 -10.51 5.55
CA GLU A 348 -0.25 -9.67 6.41
C GLU A 348 -1.53 -9.14 5.75
N VAL A 349 -1.83 -9.56 4.52
CA VAL A 349 -3.08 -9.12 3.89
C VAL A 349 -4.27 -9.78 4.60
N ASN A 350 -5.13 -8.98 5.20
CA ASN A 350 -6.31 -9.44 5.92
C ASN A 350 -7.26 -10.21 4.98
N THR A 351 -7.34 -11.53 5.14
CA THR A 351 -8.16 -12.42 4.32
C THR A 351 -9.65 -12.04 4.40
N SER A 352 -10.12 -11.64 5.58
CA SER A 352 -11.49 -11.14 5.76
C SER A 352 -11.76 -9.88 4.95
N LEU A 353 -10.79 -8.96 4.84
CA LEU A 353 -10.93 -7.75 4.01
C LEU A 353 -11.07 -8.12 2.53
N ILE A 354 -10.24 -9.05 2.02
CA ILE A 354 -10.35 -9.53 0.64
C ILE A 354 -11.75 -10.11 0.38
N TYR A 355 -12.26 -10.90 1.35
CA TYR A 355 -13.59 -11.51 1.24
C TYR A 355 -14.71 -10.47 1.23
N ARG A 356 -14.72 -9.57 2.22
CA ARG A 356 -15.74 -8.51 2.36
C ARG A 356 -15.80 -7.62 1.13
N TYR A 357 -14.64 -7.17 0.65
CA TYR A 357 -14.56 -6.37 -0.56
C TYR A 357 -15.06 -7.17 -1.77
N GLY A 358 -14.65 -8.44 -1.89
CA GLY A 358 -15.11 -9.34 -2.95
C GLY A 358 -16.62 -9.57 -2.95
N VAL A 359 -17.25 -9.61 -1.78
CA VAL A 359 -18.71 -9.65 -1.63
C VAL A 359 -19.35 -8.36 -2.14
N ALA A 360 -18.84 -7.21 -1.69
CA ALA A 360 -19.40 -5.90 -2.02
C ALA A 360 -19.35 -5.61 -3.54
N VAL A 361 -18.23 -5.92 -4.21
CA VAL A 361 -18.08 -5.70 -5.67
C VAL A 361 -18.46 -6.91 -6.52
N ASN A 362 -19.07 -7.93 -5.91
CA ASN A 362 -19.46 -9.20 -6.55
C ASN A 362 -18.32 -9.89 -7.35
N SER A 363 -17.09 -9.88 -6.79
CA SER A 363 -15.93 -10.53 -7.41
C SER A 363 -15.78 -11.98 -6.94
N LYS A 364 -16.08 -12.95 -7.81
CA LYS A 364 -15.85 -14.37 -7.53
C LYS A 364 -14.34 -14.64 -7.30
N MET A 365 -13.46 -13.94 -8.02
CA MET A 365 -12.01 -14.09 -7.90
C MET A 365 -11.54 -13.74 -6.48
N MET A 366 -11.96 -12.60 -5.93
CA MET A 366 -11.58 -12.19 -4.58
C MET A 366 -12.15 -13.13 -3.51
N LYS A 367 -13.43 -13.50 -3.62
CA LYS A 367 -14.07 -14.42 -2.67
C LYS A 367 -13.37 -15.77 -2.61
N SER A 368 -13.10 -16.38 -3.77
CA SER A 368 -12.43 -17.68 -3.83
C SER A 368 -10.96 -17.61 -3.41
N MET A 369 -10.25 -16.50 -3.70
CA MET A 369 -8.90 -16.27 -3.17
C MET A 369 -8.91 -16.19 -1.64
N ALA A 370 -9.83 -15.42 -1.06
CA ALA A 370 -9.95 -15.32 0.39
C ALA A 370 -10.22 -16.69 1.02
N ALA A 371 -11.14 -17.47 0.47
CA ALA A 371 -11.43 -18.82 0.95
C ALA A 371 -10.23 -19.78 0.81
N MET A 372 -9.45 -19.68 -0.26
CA MET A 372 -8.21 -20.45 -0.43
C MET A 372 -7.18 -20.04 0.64
N ARG A 373 -6.95 -18.75 0.83
CA ARG A 373 -5.99 -18.24 1.81
C ARG A 373 -6.38 -18.59 3.25
N GLU A 374 -7.67 -18.50 3.60
CA GLU A 374 -8.17 -18.86 4.93
C GLU A 374 -7.89 -20.33 5.29
N LYS A 375 -7.95 -21.23 4.29
CA LYS A 375 -7.59 -22.64 4.50
C LYS A 375 -6.08 -22.87 4.67
N LEU A 376 -5.25 -22.12 3.93
CA LEU A 376 -3.78 -22.26 3.98
C LEU A 376 -3.20 -21.55 5.19
N TYR A 377 -3.76 -20.40 5.55
CA TYR A 377 -3.29 -19.49 6.60
C TYR A 377 -4.49 -18.97 7.38
N PRO A 378 -5.07 -19.77 8.30
CA PRO A 378 -6.25 -19.35 9.06
C PRO A 378 -6.03 -17.99 9.74
N SER A 379 -6.98 -17.11 9.55
CA SER A 379 -6.95 -15.76 10.11
C SER A 379 -6.95 -15.82 11.64
N LYS A 380 -5.91 -15.29 12.24
CA LYS A 380 -5.90 -15.00 13.68
C LYS A 380 -6.86 -13.85 13.93
N LEU A 381 -7.38 -13.78 15.15
CA LEU A 381 -8.15 -12.60 15.57
C LEU A 381 -7.28 -11.36 15.36
N PRO A 382 -7.85 -10.28 14.83
CA PRO A 382 -7.09 -9.07 14.61
C PRO A 382 -6.50 -8.59 15.94
N SER A 383 -5.21 -8.43 15.98
CA SER A 383 -4.49 -7.85 17.12
C SER A 383 -4.08 -6.40 16.85
N SER A 384 -4.56 -5.83 15.75
CA SER A 384 -4.29 -4.44 15.40
C SER A 384 -5.30 -3.54 16.09
N TRP A 385 -4.78 -2.63 16.89
CA TRP A 385 -5.56 -1.63 17.61
C TRP A 385 -6.09 -0.52 16.68
N MET A 386 -5.40 -0.25 15.57
CA MET A 386 -5.82 0.77 14.60
C MET A 386 -7.10 0.42 13.85
N ASP A 387 -7.53 -0.83 13.93
CA ASP A 387 -8.58 -1.38 13.11
C ASP A 387 -9.57 -2.21 13.93
N LEU A 388 -10.08 -1.65 15.04
CA LEU A 388 -11.15 -2.29 15.80
C LEU A 388 -12.36 -2.61 14.91
N TYR A 389 -12.71 -1.69 14.00
CA TYR A 389 -13.75 -1.89 13.00
C TYR A 389 -13.46 -3.11 12.12
N ILE A 390 -12.23 -3.26 11.61
CA ILE A 390 -11.84 -4.46 10.83
C ILE A 390 -11.94 -5.72 11.68
N GLY A 391 -11.66 -5.63 12.98
CA GLY A 391 -11.81 -6.74 13.92
C GLY A 391 -13.26 -7.21 14.03
N LEU A 392 -14.17 -6.28 14.27
CA LEU A 392 -15.62 -6.55 14.35
C LEU A 392 -16.18 -7.09 13.02
N GLU A 393 -15.77 -6.49 11.90
CA GLU A 393 -16.14 -6.96 10.57
C GLU A 393 -15.58 -8.36 10.26
N THR A 394 -14.38 -8.67 10.73
CA THR A 394 -13.79 -10.01 10.58
C THR A 394 -14.64 -11.05 11.28
N LEU A 395 -15.10 -10.79 12.50
CA LEU A 395 -15.99 -11.67 13.24
C LEU A 395 -17.34 -11.84 12.52
N ARG A 396 -17.91 -10.73 12.03
CA ARG A 396 -19.20 -10.73 11.31
C ARG A 396 -19.18 -11.55 10.03
N PHE A 397 -18.08 -11.48 9.27
CA PHE A 397 -17.99 -12.16 7.97
C PHE A 397 -17.33 -13.55 8.02
N ARG A 398 -16.68 -13.93 9.14
CA ARG A 398 -16.02 -15.23 9.28
C ARG A 398 -16.93 -16.43 8.96
N PRO A 399 -18.18 -16.49 9.45
CA PRO A 399 -19.07 -17.62 9.13
C PRO A 399 -19.39 -17.74 7.64
N LEU A 400 -19.43 -16.63 6.93
CA LEU A 400 -19.66 -16.61 5.47
C LEU A 400 -18.40 -17.01 4.71
N LEU A 401 -17.23 -16.49 5.11
CA LEU A 401 -15.93 -16.84 4.54
C LEU A 401 -15.64 -18.34 4.67
N ASN A 402 -15.92 -18.92 5.83
CA ASN A 402 -15.72 -20.36 6.10
C ASN A 402 -16.58 -21.27 5.21
N LYS A 403 -17.72 -20.77 4.71
CA LYS A 403 -18.62 -21.48 3.79
C LYS A 403 -18.28 -21.26 2.31
N GLU A 404 -17.42 -20.29 2.01
CA GLU A 404 -17.07 -19.94 0.63
C GLU A 404 -16.19 -21.03 -0.03
N LYS A 405 -16.36 -21.22 -1.33
CA LYS A 405 -15.59 -22.21 -2.09
C LYS A 405 -14.18 -21.70 -2.42
N SER A 406 -13.18 -22.51 -2.12
CA SER A 406 -11.78 -22.20 -2.41
C SER A 406 -11.36 -22.60 -3.83
N GLU A 407 -12.12 -22.21 -4.84
CA GLU A 407 -11.86 -22.51 -6.27
C GLU A 407 -11.14 -21.35 -6.97
N PHE A 408 -10.07 -20.84 -6.35
CA PHE A 408 -9.33 -19.73 -6.92
C PHE A 408 -8.61 -20.14 -8.20
N LYS A 409 -8.85 -19.39 -9.26
CA LYS A 409 -8.15 -19.53 -10.54
C LYS A 409 -7.26 -18.31 -10.74
N TYR A 410 -5.97 -18.57 -10.91
CA TYR A 410 -5.00 -17.50 -11.24
C TYR A 410 -5.30 -16.96 -12.64
N PRO A 411 -5.34 -15.62 -12.82
CA PRO A 411 -5.40 -15.04 -14.16
C PRO A 411 -4.15 -15.38 -14.97
N ASP A 412 -4.31 -15.84 -16.21
CA ASP A 412 -3.18 -16.13 -17.10
C ASP A 412 -2.51 -14.86 -17.62
N PHE A 413 -3.28 -13.79 -17.73
CA PHE A 413 -2.82 -12.48 -18.20
C PHE A 413 -3.56 -11.35 -17.49
N THR A 414 -2.82 -10.34 -17.06
CA THR A 414 -3.35 -9.07 -16.52
C THR A 414 -2.55 -7.93 -17.10
N TRP A 415 -3.23 -6.94 -17.64
CA TRP A 415 -2.63 -5.73 -18.16
C TRP A 415 -3.33 -4.49 -17.56
N TYR A 416 -2.53 -3.58 -17.00
CA TYR A 416 -2.93 -2.30 -16.46
C TYR A 416 -2.38 -1.21 -17.40
N PRO A 417 -3.17 -0.72 -18.38
CA PRO A 417 -2.64 0.12 -19.46
C PRO A 417 -2.25 1.55 -19.04
N GLN A 418 -2.76 2.02 -17.90
CA GLN A 418 -2.44 3.36 -17.39
C GLN A 418 -1.29 3.33 -16.36
N THR A 419 -1.20 2.25 -15.57
CA THR A 419 -0.11 2.04 -14.62
C THR A 419 1.07 1.33 -15.28
N GLU A 420 0.83 0.67 -16.43
CA GLU A 420 1.81 -0.06 -17.22
C GLU A 420 2.40 -1.27 -16.48
N PHE A 421 1.58 -1.94 -15.65
CA PHE A 421 1.93 -3.22 -15.03
C PHE A 421 1.33 -4.39 -15.84
N CYS A 422 2.15 -5.40 -16.11
CA CYS A 422 1.75 -6.59 -16.84
C CYS A 422 2.11 -7.85 -16.06
N TYR A 423 1.12 -8.72 -15.81
CA TYR A 423 1.33 -10.03 -15.17
C TYR A 423 0.93 -11.14 -16.13
N MET A 424 1.78 -12.16 -16.24
CA MET A 424 1.60 -13.28 -17.17
C MET A 424 1.89 -14.61 -16.49
N ARG A 425 1.16 -15.67 -16.89
CA ARG A 425 1.38 -17.03 -16.41
C ARG A 425 1.43 -18.02 -17.56
N SER A 426 2.35 -18.98 -17.51
CA SER A 426 2.43 -20.08 -18.47
C SER A 426 3.26 -21.24 -17.92
N GLY A 427 2.72 -22.46 -17.89
CA GLY A 427 3.47 -23.68 -17.58
C GLY A 427 4.20 -23.66 -16.22
N GLY A 428 3.60 -23.13 -15.18
CA GLY A 428 4.21 -22.98 -13.85
C GLY A 428 5.11 -21.74 -13.69
N ALA A 429 5.31 -20.96 -14.76
CA ALA A 429 6.02 -19.68 -14.67
C ALA A 429 5.04 -18.52 -14.44
N PHE A 430 5.48 -17.54 -13.66
CA PHE A 430 4.85 -16.23 -13.49
C PHE A 430 5.85 -15.13 -13.80
N LEU A 431 5.44 -14.18 -14.61
CA LEU A 431 6.19 -12.97 -14.92
C LEU A 431 5.38 -11.74 -14.52
N ALA A 432 5.98 -10.83 -13.79
CA ALA A 432 5.51 -9.45 -13.65
C ALA A 432 6.51 -8.53 -14.33
N ALA A 433 6.04 -7.59 -15.14
CA ALA A 433 6.85 -6.55 -15.79
C ALA A 433 6.15 -5.19 -15.64
N LYS A 434 6.93 -4.12 -15.59
CA LYS A 434 6.39 -2.76 -15.49
C LYS A 434 7.05 -1.79 -16.47
N GLY A 435 6.27 -0.81 -16.93
CA GLY A 435 6.72 0.44 -17.55
C GLY A 435 6.64 1.56 -16.50
N GLY A 436 5.72 2.51 -16.66
CA GLY A 436 5.47 3.58 -15.71
C GLY A 436 6.50 4.69 -15.75
N PHE A 437 6.72 5.34 -14.62
CA PHE A 437 7.63 6.49 -14.51
C PHE A 437 8.25 6.57 -13.10
N ASN A 438 9.44 7.18 -12.99
CA ASN A 438 10.22 7.24 -11.76
C ASN A 438 9.78 8.39 -10.81
N ASN A 439 8.46 8.56 -10.61
CA ASN A 439 7.88 9.46 -9.60
C ASN A 439 6.47 8.98 -9.17
N GLU A 440 6.27 7.67 -9.14
CA GLU A 440 5.06 7.06 -8.59
C GLU A 440 5.03 7.18 -7.06
N SER A 441 3.88 6.93 -6.42
CA SER A 441 3.84 6.83 -4.97
C SER A 441 4.70 5.65 -4.50
N HIS A 442 5.54 5.87 -3.48
CA HIS A 442 6.52 4.88 -3.01
C HIS A 442 7.54 4.42 -4.07
N ASN A 443 7.93 5.32 -4.97
CA ASN A 443 8.74 5.04 -6.15
C ASN A 443 10.11 4.39 -5.87
N HIS A 444 10.47 3.45 -6.76
CA HIS A 444 11.85 3.01 -7.04
C HIS A 444 12.25 3.46 -8.45
N ASN A 445 13.54 3.60 -8.75
CA ASN A 445 14.02 3.80 -10.12
C ASN A 445 14.06 2.43 -10.80
N ASP A 446 12.95 2.00 -11.39
CA ASP A 446 12.76 0.60 -11.80
C ASP A 446 11.91 0.43 -13.08
N VAL A 447 11.90 1.46 -13.94
CA VAL A 447 11.17 1.45 -15.22
C VAL A 447 11.72 0.36 -16.15
N GLY A 448 10.88 -0.58 -16.56
CA GLY A 448 11.26 -1.72 -17.40
C GLY A 448 11.76 -2.93 -16.63
N THR A 449 11.71 -2.94 -15.30
CA THR A 449 12.08 -4.12 -14.49
C THR A 449 11.08 -5.27 -14.60
N PHE A 450 11.46 -6.44 -14.10
CA PHE A 450 10.59 -7.61 -14.03
C PHE A 450 10.85 -8.48 -12.80
N ILE A 451 9.86 -9.29 -12.42
CA ILE A 451 9.94 -10.36 -11.43
C ILE A 451 9.59 -11.67 -12.15
N LEU A 452 10.38 -12.74 -11.94
CA LEU A 452 10.11 -14.05 -12.50
C LEU A 452 10.05 -15.10 -11.39
N ALA A 453 8.99 -15.88 -11.36
CA ALA A 453 8.85 -17.04 -10.48
C ALA A 453 8.61 -18.32 -11.27
N PHE A 454 9.09 -19.45 -10.74
CA PHE A 454 8.75 -20.79 -11.23
C PHE A 454 8.14 -21.60 -10.07
N ASP A 455 7.02 -22.27 -10.34
CA ASP A 455 6.25 -23.04 -9.35
C ASP A 455 6.04 -22.24 -8.06
N ASN A 456 5.60 -21.00 -8.19
CA ASN A 456 5.38 -19.98 -7.16
C ASN A 456 6.65 -19.48 -6.43
N VAL A 457 7.84 -19.98 -6.70
CA VAL A 457 9.09 -19.51 -6.08
C VAL A 457 9.72 -18.39 -6.92
N PRO A 458 9.86 -17.16 -6.42
CA PRO A 458 10.58 -16.09 -7.12
C PRO A 458 12.04 -16.48 -7.37
N VAL A 459 12.50 -16.33 -8.60
CA VAL A 459 13.87 -16.63 -9.05
C VAL A 459 14.61 -15.35 -9.41
N MET A 460 13.98 -14.47 -10.21
CA MET A 460 14.41 -13.09 -10.38
C MET A 460 13.50 -12.22 -9.53
N ILE A 461 14.08 -11.40 -8.68
CA ILE A 461 13.37 -10.70 -7.61
C ILE A 461 13.46 -9.19 -7.74
N ASP A 462 12.53 -8.53 -7.08
CA ASP A 462 12.67 -7.18 -6.56
C ASP A 462 12.99 -7.29 -5.06
N ALA A 463 14.02 -6.62 -4.59
CA ALA A 463 14.41 -6.69 -3.18
C ALA A 463 13.35 -6.09 -2.24
N GLY A 464 12.53 -5.18 -2.75
CA GLY A 464 11.59 -4.39 -1.98
C GLY A 464 12.28 -3.31 -1.17
N VAL A 465 11.67 -2.88 -0.06
CA VAL A 465 12.16 -1.78 0.77
C VAL A 465 12.61 -2.25 2.15
N GLY A 466 13.68 -1.68 2.66
CA GLY A 466 14.15 -1.86 4.03
C GLY A 466 13.29 -1.12 5.07
N THR A 467 13.76 -1.11 6.31
CA THR A 467 13.11 -0.40 7.42
C THR A 467 13.04 1.10 7.13
N TYR A 468 11.88 1.69 7.32
CA TYR A 468 11.65 3.11 7.09
C TYR A 468 12.40 3.98 8.11
N THR A 469 13.09 4.98 7.57
CA THR A 469 13.77 6.03 8.32
C THR A 469 13.41 7.39 7.75
N ARG A 470 13.88 8.47 8.36
CA ARG A 470 13.74 9.83 7.79
C ARG A 470 14.29 9.91 6.36
N LYS A 471 15.38 9.19 6.06
CA LYS A 471 16.00 9.15 4.74
C LYS A 471 15.06 8.62 3.66
N THR A 472 14.24 7.63 3.99
CA THR A 472 13.27 7.01 3.07
C THR A 472 12.28 8.02 2.48
N PHE A 473 11.92 9.06 3.23
CA PHE A 473 10.96 10.09 2.84
C PHE A 473 11.61 11.46 2.58
N SER A 474 12.90 11.47 2.21
CA SER A 474 13.65 12.68 1.91
C SER A 474 14.22 12.65 0.49
N LYS A 475 14.89 13.74 0.10
CA LYS A 475 15.64 13.82 -1.18
C LYS A 475 16.77 12.77 -1.28
N GLU A 476 17.18 12.19 -0.15
CA GLU A 476 18.19 11.13 -0.09
C GLU A 476 17.63 9.73 -0.33
N ARG A 477 16.32 9.56 -0.58
CA ARG A 477 15.67 8.26 -0.85
C ARG A 477 16.47 7.43 -1.85
N TYR A 478 16.85 8.02 -2.95
CA TYR A 478 17.55 7.32 -4.05
C TYR A 478 19.04 7.10 -3.82
N THR A 479 19.56 7.39 -2.62
CA THR A 479 20.85 6.90 -2.14
C THR A 479 20.73 5.58 -1.38
N ILE A 480 19.51 5.10 -1.14
CA ILE A 480 19.21 3.77 -0.59
C ILE A 480 19.34 2.76 -1.74
N TRP A 481 20.15 1.74 -1.58
CA TRP A 481 20.47 0.81 -2.66
C TRP A 481 19.23 0.11 -3.27
N THR A 482 18.22 -0.25 -2.44
CA THR A 482 16.99 -0.87 -2.93
C THR A 482 16.11 0.03 -3.81
N MET A 483 16.38 1.34 -3.83
CA MET A 483 15.68 2.33 -4.66
C MET A 483 16.38 2.59 -5.99
N GLN A 484 17.59 2.03 -6.19
CA GLN A 484 18.44 2.30 -7.34
C GLN A 484 18.23 1.26 -8.43
N SER A 485 18.20 1.67 -9.69
CA SER A 485 18.03 0.77 -10.83
C SER A 485 19.11 -0.31 -10.95
N ASP A 486 20.29 -0.07 -10.38
CA ASP A 486 21.39 -1.03 -10.35
C ASP A 486 21.06 -2.30 -9.54
N TYR A 487 20.11 -2.21 -8.63
CA TYR A 487 19.63 -3.32 -7.79
C TYR A 487 18.21 -3.76 -8.19
N HIS A 488 17.85 -3.51 -9.46
CA HIS A 488 16.70 -4.08 -10.13
C HIS A 488 17.15 -4.90 -11.36
N ASN A 489 16.22 -5.60 -12.00
CA ASN A 489 16.50 -6.42 -13.19
C ASN A 489 16.60 -5.52 -14.44
N LEU A 490 17.58 -4.61 -14.49
CA LEU A 490 17.67 -3.50 -15.44
C LEU A 490 19.05 -3.33 -16.05
N PRO A 491 19.16 -2.70 -17.23
CA PRO A 491 20.43 -2.29 -17.79
C PRO A 491 21.01 -1.05 -17.07
N MET A 492 22.32 -0.93 -17.08
CA MET A 492 23.09 0.29 -16.88
C MET A 492 23.64 0.68 -18.25
N ILE A 493 23.20 1.80 -18.78
CA ILE A 493 23.49 2.24 -20.16
C ILE A 493 24.64 3.24 -20.14
N ASN A 494 25.72 2.96 -20.89
CA ASN A 494 26.91 3.79 -20.87
C ASN A 494 27.48 4.05 -19.46
N GLY A 495 27.30 3.14 -18.53
CA GLY A 495 27.70 3.30 -17.13
C GLY A 495 26.76 4.19 -16.30
N VAL A 496 25.58 4.53 -16.81
CA VAL A 496 24.59 5.41 -16.18
C VAL A 496 23.33 4.63 -15.81
N SER A 497 22.80 4.92 -14.63
CA SER A 497 21.58 4.34 -14.05
C SER A 497 20.37 5.25 -14.27
N GLU A 498 19.16 4.73 -14.07
CA GLU A 498 17.94 5.53 -14.12
C GLU A 498 17.92 6.63 -13.06
N GLN A 499 17.18 7.69 -13.33
CA GLN A 499 17.00 8.81 -12.43
C GLN A 499 15.55 8.91 -11.95
N PHE A 500 15.34 9.55 -10.80
CA PHE A 500 14.01 9.86 -10.29
C PHE A 500 13.45 11.16 -10.89
N GLY A 501 12.15 11.21 -11.03
CA GLY A 501 11.42 12.37 -11.53
C GLY A 501 10.35 11.99 -12.55
N ALA A 502 9.29 12.78 -12.65
CA ALA A 502 8.15 12.49 -13.53
C ALA A 502 8.48 12.49 -15.03
N GLN A 503 9.60 13.12 -15.41
CA GLN A 503 10.12 13.10 -16.77
C GLN A 503 10.79 11.77 -17.16
N TYR A 504 11.25 10.99 -16.18
CA TYR A 504 11.92 9.71 -16.39
C TYR A 504 10.87 8.58 -16.42
N LYS A 505 10.60 8.05 -17.62
CA LYS A 505 9.46 7.17 -17.86
C LYS A 505 9.68 6.21 -19.03
N ALA A 506 8.84 5.19 -19.10
CA ALA A 506 8.71 4.34 -20.28
C ALA A 506 7.96 5.05 -21.42
N ARG A 507 8.21 4.60 -22.63
CA ARG A 507 7.47 4.95 -23.84
C ARG A 507 7.09 3.72 -24.64
N ASN A 508 6.10 3.88 -25.53
CA ASN A 508 5.69 2.82 -26.47
C ASN A 508 5.41 1.48 -25.78
N VAL A 509 4.84 1.54 -24.57
CA VAL A 509 4.57 0.34 -23.77
C VAL A 509 3.44 -0.46 -24.40
N LYS A 510 3.68 -1.78 -24.57
CA LYS A 510 2.73 -2.70 -25.19
C LYS A 510 2.70 -4.01 -24.41
N ALA A 511 1.51 -4.59 -24.31
CA ALA A 511 1.31 -5.92 -23.77
C ALA A 511 0.33 -6.69 -24.64
N ASP A 512 0.59 -7.98 -24.87
CA ASP A 512 -0.25 -8.84 -25.71
C ASP A 512 -0.51 -10.19 -25.04
N ALA A 513 -1.80 -10.48 -24.85
CA ALA A 513 -2.26 -11.69 -24.17
C ALA A 513 -2.07 -12.96 -24.99
N LYS A 514 -2.06 -12.88 -26.33
CA LYS A 514 -1.95 -14.07 -27.19
C LYS A 514 -0.51 -14.59 -27.24
N SER A 515 0.44 -13.68 -27.35
CA SER A 515 1.87 -14.00 -27.35
C SER A 515 2.46 -14.07 -25.95
N LEU A 516 1.73 -13.69 -24.91
CA LEU A 516 2.20 -13.47 -23.53
C LEU A 516 3.48 -12.64 -23.54
N SER A 517 3.39 -11.42 -24.07
CA SER A 517 4.52 -10.53 -24.23
C SER A 517 4.24 -9.13 -23.67
N PHE A 518 5.33 -8.48 -23.27
CA PHE A 518 5.36 -7.08 -22.84
C PHE A 518 6.59 -6.42 -23.45
N SER A 519 6.50 -5.15 -23.84
CA SER A 519 7.64 -4.37 -24.30
C SER A 519 7.49 -2.89 -23.92
N ALA A 520 8.63 -2.26 -23.65
CA ALA A 520 8.71 -0.82 -23.34
C ALA A 520 10.03 -0.23 -23.89
N ASP A 521 9.98 0.97 -24.43
CA ASP A 521 11.17 1.78 -24.66
C ASP A 521 11.48 2.54 -23.36
N ILE A 522 12.60 2.20 -22.73
CA ILE A 522 13.03 2.73 -21.43
C ILE A 522 14.10 3.84 -21.53
N ALA A 523 14.42 4.29 -22.74
CA ALA A 523 15.47 5.29 -22.95
C ALA A 523 15.25 6.57 -22.14
N GLU A 524 14.00 7.02 -21.99
CA GLU A 524 13.68 8.23 -21.21
C GLU A 524 13.70 8.04 -19.69
N ALA A 525 13.86 6.82 -19.19
CA ALA A 525 14.09 6.59 -17.76
C ALA A 525 15.52 6.97 -17.35
N TYR A 526 16.41 7.17 -18.32
CA TYR A 526 17.82 7.52 -18.13
C TYR A 526 18.07 9.00 -18.37
N PRO A 527 19.01 9.62 -17.62
CA PRO A 527 19.39 11.00 -17.86
C PRO A 527 20.20 11.14 -19.17
N THR A 528 20.37 12.39 -19.62
CA THR A 528 21.04 12.71 -20.89
C THR A 528 22.47 12.18 -21.00
N GLU A 529 23.15 12.00 -19.87
CA GLU A 529 24.50 11.45 -19.75
C GLU A 529 24.61 10.01 -20.26
N ALA A 530 23.51 9.25 -20.20
CA ALA A 530 23.44 7.91 -20.78
C ALA A 530 23.54 7.90 -22.30
N ALA A 531 23.34 9.05 -22.96
CA ALA A 531 23.44 9.23 -24.42
C ALA A 531 22.64 8.15 -25.19
N VAL A 532 21.53 7.69 -24.65
CA VAL A 532 20.64 6.71 -25.27
C VAL A 532 19.59 7.42 -26.13
N GLU A 533 19.32 6.87 -27.31
CA GLU A 533 18.26 7.31 -28.20
C GLU A 533 17.03 6.41 -28.06
N HIS A 534 17.25 5.11 -28.12
CA HIS A 534 16.25 4.08 -27.93
C HIS A 534 16.83 2.91 -27.14
N TRP A 535 16.02 2.35 -26.22
CA TRP A 535 16.28 1.07 -25.58
C TRP A 535 14.96 0.33 -25.38
N THR A 536 14.61 -0.47 -26.39
CA THR A 536 13.36 -1.25 -26.32
C THR A 536 13.64 -2.58 -25.64
N ARG A 537 13.11 -2.75 -24.47
CA ARG A 537 13.16 -3.98 -23.69
C ARG A 537 11.88 -4.78 -23.89
N SER A 538 12.00 -6.07 -24.23
CA SER A 538 10.88 -6.95 -24.54
C SER A 538 10.96 -8.24 -23.73
N TYR A 539 9.84 -8.72 -23.28
CA TYR A 539 9.65 -9.96 -22.55
C TYR A 539 8.63 -10.84 -23.26
N GLN A 540 8.92 -12.15 -23.39
CA GLN A 540 7.96 -13.12 -23.87
C GLN A 540 8.00 -14.37 -22.98
N LEU A 541 6.86 -14.69 -22.34
CA LEU A 541 6.72 -15.87 -21.50
C LEU A 541 6.22 -17.07 -22.32
N LYS A 542 6.96 -18.19 -22.30
CA LYS A 542 6.61 -19.43 -23.02
C LYS A 542 6.76 -20.63 -22.09
N LYS A 543 5.65 -21.18 -21.62
CA LYS A 543 5.66 -22.29 -20.66
C LYS A 543 6.60 -21.98 -19.48
N ASN A 544 7.67 -22.74 -19.30
CA ASN A 544 8.63 -22.63 -18.21
C ASN A 544 9.88 -21.80 -18.58
N ARG A 545 9.80 -20.89 -19.53
CA ARG A 545 10.92 -20.01 -19.94
C ARG A 545 10.50 -18.60 -20.24
N LEU A 546 11.37 -17.66 -19.91
CA LEU A 546 11.30 -16.25 -20.27
C LEU A 546 12.35 -15.91 -21.32
N LEU A 547 11.91 -15.30 -22.43
CA LEU A 547 12.77 -14.69 -23.44
C LEU A 547 12.83 -13.20 -23.15
N ILE A 548 14.03 -12.63 -23.10
CA ILE A 548 14.28 -11.20 -22.91
C ILE A 548 15.11 -10.71 -24.09
N SER A 549 14.74 -9.56 -24.65
CA SER A 549 15.48 -8.90 -25.71
C SER A 549 15.59 -7.42 -25.44
N ASP A 550 16.80 -6.89 -25.47
CA ASP A 550 17.13 -5.46 -25.40
C ASP A 550 17.63 -5.02 -26.77
N ASN A 551 16.86 -4.20 -27.49
CA ASN A 551 17.25 -3.58 -28.76
C ASN A 551 17.53 -2.11 -28.54
N PHE A 552 18.76 -1.66 -28.82
CA PHE A 552 19.20 -0.32 -28.47
C PHE A 552 19.89 0.45 -29.60
N ILE A 553 19.74 1.77 -29.52
CA ILE A 553 20.48 2.78 -30.29
C ILE A 553 20.98 3.82 -29.31
N LEU A 554 22.31 4.05 -29.29
CA LEU A 554 22.97 5.08 -28.50
C LEU A 554 23.40 6.22 -29.41
N LYS A 555 23.37 7.45 -28.89
CA LYS A 555 23.95 8.64 -29.54
C LYS A 555 25.48 8.61 -29.49
N GLU A 556 26.02 8.08 -28.38
CA GLU A 556 27.44 7.90 -28.13
C GLU A 556 27.65 6.58 -27.40
N ALA A 557 28.78 5.90 -27.67
CA ALA A 557 29.16 4.67 -26.97
C ALA A 557 30.33 4.98 -26.01
N LYS A 558 30.02 5.45 -24.81
CA LYS A 558 30.99 5.98 -23.82
C LYS A 558 31.59 4.88 -22.95
N ALA A 559 30.82 3.91 -22.56
CA ALA A 559 31.21 2.80 -21.68
C ALA A 559 30.48 1.52 -22.05
N PRO A 560 31.01 0.34 -21.70
CA PRO A 560 30.29 -0.92 -21.87
C PRO A 560 28.95 -0.92 -21.12
N ASN A 561 27.86 -1.32 -21.80
CA ASN A 561 26.59 -1.52 -21.17
C ASN A 561 26.67 -2.70 -20.21
N LYS A 562 25.92 -2.63 -19.11
CA LYS A 562 25.76 -3.74 -18.16
C LYS A 562 24.28 -4.09 -18.06
N VAL A 563 23.98 -5.36 -17.76
CA VAL A 563 22.60 -5.78 -17.45
C VAL A 563 22.61 -6.53 -16.14
N ASN A 564 21.84 -6.04 -15.19
CA ASN A 564 21.75 -6.59 -13.84
C ASN A 564 20.55 -7.53 -13.71
N PHE A 565 20.73 -8.60 -12.94
CA PHE A 565 19.70 -9.53 -12.53
C PHE A 565 19.86 -9.80 -11.03
N LEU A 566 18.76 -9.71 -10.30
CA LEU A 566 18.76 -9.88 -8.85
C LEU A 566 18.09 -11.20 -8.46
N THR A 567 18.75 -11.97 -7.61
CA THR A 567 18.24 -13.26 -7.11
C THR A 567 18.62 -13.50 -5.66
N TRP A 568 17.88 -14.37 -4.97
CA TRP A 568 18.18 -14.82 -3.60
C TRP A 568 18.61 -16.29 -3.54
N GLY A 569 18.79 -16.92 -4.70
CA GLY A 569 19.32 -18.26 -4.85
C GLY A 569 20.85 -18.27 -4.96
N ASN A 570 21.45 -19.43 -4.70
CA ASN A 570 22.86 -19.65 -4.97
C ASN A 570 23.15 -19.56 -6.48
N VAL A 571 24.19 -18.83 -6.84
CA VAL A 571 24.55 -18.52 -8.24
C VAL A 571 25.85 -19.21 -8.63
N ASP A 572 25.88 -19.89 -9.78
CA ASP A 572 27.07 -20.47 -10.39
C ASP A 572 27.24 -19.95 -11.81
N ILE A 573 28.41 -19.31 -12.07
CA ILE A 573 28.84 -18.78 -13.39
C ILE A 573 30.02 -19.55 -13.99
N SER A 574 30.36 -20.72 -13.48
CA SER A 574 31.52 -21.50 -13.92
C SER A 574 31.42 -21.94 -15.40
N LYS A 575 30.20 -22.05 -15.92
CA LYS A 575 29.96 -22.46 -17.31
C LYS A 575 29.77 -21.24 -18.22
N LYS A 576 30.64 -21.10 -19.21
CA LYS A 576 30.59 -20.02 -20.18
C LYS A 576 29.23 -19.95 -20.89
N GLY A 577 28.61 -18.76 -20.94
CA GLY A 577 27.30 -18.50 -21.55
C GLY A 577 26.10 -18.95 -20.72
N LEU A 578 26.32 -19.35 -19.46
CA LEU A 578 25.26 -19.87 -18.60
C LEU A 578 25.46 -19.45 -17.14
N VAL A 579 24.44 -18.89 -16.54
CA VAL A 579 24.33 -18.70 -15.08
C VAL A 579 23.32 -19.68 -14.54
N VAL A 580 23.70 -20.48 -13.56
CA VAL A 580 22.79 -21.43 -12.88
C VAL A 580 22.39 -20.84 -11.53
N ILE A 581 21.08 -20.84 -11.23
CA ILE A 581 20.51 -20.30 -10.01
C ILE A 581 19.73 -21.40 -9.31
N ASN A 582 20.08 -21.68 -8.04
CA ASN A 582 19.39 -22.67 -7.22
C ASN A 582 18.70 -21.99 -6.02
N VAL A 583 17.38 -22.09 -5.95
CA VAL A 583 16.58 -21.49 -4.88
C VAL A 583 15.40 -22.38 -4.51
N LYS A 584 15.30 -22.76 -3.23
CA LYS A 584 14.18 -23.58 -2.68
C LYS A 584 13.76 -24.77 -3.57
N GLY A 585 14.72 -25.54 -4.06
CA GLY A 585 14.48 -26.73 -4.89
C GLY A 585 14.20 -26.44 -6.36
N ILE A 586 14.13 -25.17 -6.76
CA ILE A 586 14.08 -24.75 -8.16
C ILE A 586 15.51 -24.55 -8.66
N THR A 587 15.82 -25.13 -9.82
CA THR A 587 17.02 -24.80 -10.59
C THR A 587 16.61 -24.04 -11.84
N ALA A 588 17.08 -22.80 -11.97
CA ALA A 588 16.91 -21.99 -13.17
C ALA A 588 18.25 -21.75 -13.87
N ALA A 589 18.19 -21.52 -15.17
CA ALA A 589 19.37 -21.22 -15.96
C ALA A 589 19.12 -19.96 -16.81
N LEU A 590 19.98 -18.95 -16.63
CA LEU A 590 20.06 -17.75 -17.47
C LEU A 590 21.14 -17.97 -18.53
N SER A 591 20.73 -18.08 -19.78
CA SER A 591 21.63 -18.18 -20.94
C SER A 591 21.86 -16.78 -21.54
N TYR A 592 23.10 -16.50 -21.92
CA TYR A 592 23.52 -15.25 -22.56
C TYR A 592 24.59 -15.53 -23.61
N ASP A 593 24.83 -14.59 -24.52
CA ASP A 593 25.92 -14.71 -25.49
C ASP A 593 27.28 -14.41 -24.82
N ALA A 594 28.09 -15.44 -24.67
CA ALA A 594 29.42 -15.35 -24.04
C ALA A 594 30.49 -14.64 -24.91
N ALA A 595 30.23 -14.41 -26.19
CA ALA A 595 31.08 -13.55 -27.02
C ALA A 595 30.83 -12.07 -26.71
N THR A 596 29.58 -11.74 -26.40
CA THR A 596 29.13 -10.39 -26.07
C THR A 596 29.39 -10.00 -24.63
N PHE A 597 29.17 -10.93 -23.66
CA PHE A 597 29.16 -10.61 -22.23
C PHE A 597 30.19 -11.36 -21.40
N GLU A 598 30.61 -10.67 -20.33
CA GLU A 598 31.34 -11.22 -19.20
C GLU A 598 30.47 -11.17 -17.94
N PRO A 599 30.20 -12.30 -17.26
CA PRO A 599 29.40 -12.31 -16.07
C PRO A 599 30.23 -12.01 -14.83
N SER A 600 29.62 -11.35 -13.85
CA SER A 600 30.13 -11.20 -12.49
C SER A 600 29.00 -11.37 -11.47
N ILE A 601 29.36 -11.68 -10.24
CA ILE A 601 28.42 -11.85 -9.12
C ILE A 601 28.85 -10.91 -7.99
N GLU A 602 27.89 -10.15 -7.47
CA GLU A 602 28.03 -9.44 -6.21
C GLU A 602 27.12 -10.09 -5.16
N LYS A 603 27.68 -10.39 -4.01
CA LYS A 603 26.95 -10.83 -2.84
C LYS A 603 26.56 -9.61 -2.02
N VAL A 604 25.24 -9.42 -1.82
CA VAL A 604 24.68 -8.31 -1.03
C VAL A 604 24.18 -8.87 0.31
N SER A 605 24.85 -8.52 1.40
CA SER A 605 24.45 -8.90 2.75
C SER A 605 23.24 -8.10 3.22
N LEU A 606 22.25 -8.79 3.78
CA LEU A 606 21.00 -8.20 4.26
C LEU A 606 21.02 -8.09 5.79
N THR A 607 21.43 -6.95 6.30
CA THR A 607 21.42 -6.62 7.73
C THR A 607 20.12 -5.99 8.19
N ASP A 608 19.34 -5.43 7.26
CA ASP A 608 18.03 -4.86 7.55
C ASP A 608 17.01 -5.99 7.87
N PRO A 609 16.33 -5.95 9.03
CA PRO A 609 15.41 -7.02 9.46
C PRO A 609 14.18 -7.16 8.57
N ARG A 610 13.73 -6.09 7.89
CA ARG A 610 12.59 -6.16 6.96
C ARG A 610 12.97 -6.94 5.70
N LEU A 611 14.18 -6.76 5.19
CA LEU A 611 14.69 -7.47 4.02
C LEU A 611 15.10 -8.91 4.36
N SER A 612 15.85 -9.10 5.46
CA SER A 612 16.34 -10.43 5.85
C SER A 612 15.23 -11.40 6.26
N LYS A 613 14.11 -10.91 6.79
CA LYS A 613 12.91 -11.72 7.06
C LYS A 613 12.31 -12.32 5.77
N VAL A 614 12.45 -11.63 4.64
CA VAL A 614 11.92 -12.08 3.33
C VAL A 614 12.91 -12.99 2.62
N TRP A 615 14.16 -12.54 2.48
CA TRP A 615 15.14 -13.15 1.57
C TRP A 615 16.24 -13.95 2.28
N GLY A 616 16.32 -13.91 3.61
CA GLY A 616 17.43 -14.50 4.38
C GLY A 616 18.58 -13.50 4.55
N SER A 617 19.78 -14.00 4.82
CA SER A 617 20.93 -13.17 5.17
C SER A 617 21.58 -12.46 3.98
N GLU A 618 21.28 -12.88 2.76
CA GLU A 618 21.95 -12.38 1.55
C GLU A 618 21.12 -12.58 0.28
N ILE A 619 21.39 -11.73 -0.70
CA ILE A 619 20.93 -11.86 -2.10
C ILE A 619 22.13 -11.68 -3.02
N TYR A 620 21.95 -11.95 -4.31
CA TYR A 620 23.00 -11.87 -5.31
C TYR A 620 22.58 -10.99 -6.47
N ARG A 621 23.47 -10.07 -6.87
CA ARG A 621 23.36 -9.34 -8.12
C ARG A 621 24.29 -9.98 -9.16
N ILE A 622 23.68 -10.49 -10.23
CA ILE A 622 24.39 -10.99 -11.40
C ILE A 622 24.49 -9.83 -12.38
N THR A 623 25.69 -9.48 -12.81
CA THR A 623 25.92 -8.43 -13.80
C THR A 623 26.56 -9.03 -15.05
N LEU A 624 25.90 -8.87 -16.18
CA LEU A 624 26.47 -9.17 -17.51
C LEU A 624 27.04 -7.88 -18.09
N THR A 625 28.36 -7.76 -18.15
CA THR A 625 29.08 -6.60 -18.72
C THR A 625 29.40 -6.86 -20.17
N ALA A 626 28.97 -5.98 -21.08
CA ALA A 626 29.36 -6.08 -22.50
C ALA A 626 30.88 -5.94 -22.67
N ARG A 627 31.49 -6.81 -23.48
CA ARG A 627 32.93 -6.82 -23.69
C ARG A 627 33.43 -5.62 -24.53
N THR A 628 32.52 -5.05 -25.32
CA THR A 628 32.81 -3.91 -26.19
C THR A 628 31.67 -2.90 -26.10
N THR A 629 32.01 -1.64 -26.40
CA THR A 629 31.00 -0.60 -26.62
C THR A 629 30.43 -0.71 -28.02
N ALA A 630 29.14 -0.40 -28.19
CA ALA A 630 28.45 -0.39 -29.47
C ALA A 630 27.40 0.72 -29.52
N LEU A 631 27.24 1.40 -30.65
CA LEU A 631 26.21 2.42 -30.86
C LEU A 631 24.82 1.81 -31.04
N LYS A 632 24.74 0.59 -31.50
CA LYS A 632 23.46 -0.15 -31.67
C LYS A 632 23.68 -1.65 -31.51
N GLY A 633 22.67 -2.35 -31.09
CA GLY A 633 22.75 -3.80 -30.92
C GLY A 633 21.48 -4.41 -30.41
N ILE A 634 21.49 -5.73 -30.35
CA ILE A 634 20.43 -6.55 -29.75
C ILE A 634 21.09 -7.51 -28.77
N TYR A 635 20.66 -7.45 -27.51
CA TYR A 635 21.05 -8.39 -26.46
C TYR A 635 19.90 -9.34 -26.18
N ASN A 636 20.16 -10.64 -26.22
CA ASN A 636 19.15 -11.67 -25.98
C ASN A 636 19.54 -12.53 -24.78
N TYR A 637 18.55 -12.81 -23.92
CA TYR A 637 18.70 -13.65 -22.74
C TYR A 637 17.55 -14.65 -22.69
N VAL A 638 17.81 -15.83 -22.17
CA VAL A 638 16.78 -16.84 -21.94
C VAL A 638 16.90 -17.35 -20.50
N ILE A 639 15.85 -17.25 -19.74
CA ILE A 639 15.76 -17.82 -18.39
C ILE A 639 14.82 -19.02 -18.45
N VAL A 640 15.30 -20.20 -18.09
CA VAL A 640 14.50 -21.44 -18.13
C VAL A 640 14.55 -22.15 -16.78
N LYS A 641 13.44 -22.74 -16.36
CA LYS A 641 13.42 -23.73 -15.29
C LYS A 641 14.01 -25.02 -15.83
N LYS A 642 15.06 -25.55 -15.17
CA LYS A 642 15.59 -26.87 -15.48
C LYS A 642 14.65 -27.94 -14.95
N THR A 643 14.26 -28.87 -15.78
CA THR A 643 13.65 -30.14 -15.32
C THR A 643 14.75 -31.00 -14.70
N LYS A 644 14.44 -31.59 -13.53
CA LYS A 644 15.32 -32.59 -12.92
C LYS A 644 15.48 -33.79 -13.83
#